data_6df18cfa1910d361cba1f45b3313e7ee
#
_entry.id   6df18cfa1910d361cba1f45b3313e7ee
#
_cell.length_a   1.000
_cell.length_b   1.000
_cell.length_c   1.000
_cell.angle_alpha   90.00
_cell.angle_beta   90.00
_cell.angle_gamma   90.00
#
_symmetry.space_group_name_H-M   'P 1'
#
loop_
_entity.id
_entity.type
_entity.pdbx_description
1 polymer ?
#
loop_
_entity_poly.entity_id
_entity_poly.type
_entity_poly.pdbx_seq_one_letter_code
_entity_poly.pdbx_strand_id
1 'polypeptide(L)'
;MRISTRCVSLSNKPSLERVRPLTFWQRGGLKLGRSGRAGWRWLGRLPRWLRVSVLGVVALLLSLLALDRIFPPPPLDPAYARVVLDMKGRPLRAFADTSGVWRYPVTLEQVSPRYIEALLGYEDRYFWRHPGVNPVAMVRGVWQWLRYGRAVSGGSTLTMQVARLIEPYHRSVPGKLRQMARALQLEWHYDKRTLLTVYLNRAPFGGNLEGVQAASFAYLGKSAAKLTYAEAALLAVLPQAPSRNRPDRHPERARVARDKVMQRLVAQGVWPEPVWLEGRIEPVLARGHFTPMEAPLFARLAADNQTGALVHTTIDGDLQRWLEGRVASYIRRFPEQTSAALLLVDNKTMAVRAYVGSAEYGNLRRHGYLDMVQAIRSPGSTLKPFIYGLAMDEGLVHSASLLSDAPRLGSDYRPANFSGAFQGPVTLTQALQQSLNVPAVQVLEALGPDKLVSRLDNAGVRLALSDKPNPAIALGAAGIRLEQLVALYSALTREGQVAMPVWLAGQQAVSRPLLSPGAAWIIWQILSAQGRADQPFASEATGRVNRLAWKTGTSYGYRDSWAMGVSGRWTIGVWLGRPDGTPMPGFYGQSAAVPLLLSVYSRLADNSPLPAQPNTVSEAETCWPLGRKMSATLPEACLQRQNAWLLEGRDPPTLPDPMDWPSPLRQVALTAEGKPTLARCQDAAQSAFRALWPLSLEPWQSPGERRQALLASGCAGEGQSAELQAPIRIVALGEGNLIRSQRYRLQPKVLGGVGKPAWFLNGQRLRWDGDQVLSEAGRYQLVVVDEAGNSDRIEFRVVHPDSDAGTITR
;
A
#
# COMPACT_ATOMS: atom_id res chain seq x y z
N MET A 1 30.11 -9.15 -40.28
CA MET A 1 28.82 -9.13 -40.97
C MET A 1 27.92 -8.18 -40.23
N ARG A 2 27.69 -6.97 -40.76
CA ARG A 2 26.91 -5.89 -40.13
C ARG A 2 25.44 -6.17 -40.37
N ILE A 3 24.61 -6.20 -39.31
CA ILE A 3 23.15 -6.16 -39.41
C ILE A 3 22.66 -4.92 -38.65
N SER A 4 22.02 -4.07 -39.41
CA SER A 4 21.43 -2.79 -39.10
C SER A 4 20.19 -2.99 -38.20
N THR A 5 20.17 -2.34 -37.03
CA THR A 5 19.00 -2.20 -36.15
C THR A 5 18.25 -0.93 -36.54
N ARG A 6 17.07 -1.07 -37.12
CA ARG A 6 16.08 0.01 -37.23
C ARG A 6 15.30 0.11 -35.92
N CYS A 7 15.48 1.20 -35.20
CA CYS A 7 14.58 1.63 -34.17
C CYS A 7 13.27 2.16 -34.76
N VAL A 8 12.17 1.48 -34.47
CA VAL A 8 10.81 2.00 -34.68
C VAL A 8 10.37 2.62 -33.36
N SER A 9 10.37 3.94 -33.29
CA SER A 9 9.81 4.70 -32.18
C SER A 9 8.30 4.85 -32.38
N LEU A 10 7.51 4.11 -31.63
CA LEU A 10 6.07 4.36 -31.46
C LEU A 10 5.88 5.30 -30.26
N SER A 11 5.85 6.60 -30.54
CA SER A 11 5.40 7.60 -29.58
C SER A 11 3.88 7.80 -29.74
N ASN A 12 3.08 7.11 -28.95
CA ASN A 12 1.68 7.48 -28.71
C ASN A 12 1.62 8.44 -27.52
N LYS A 13 1.67 9.74 -27.80
CA LYS A 13 1.23 10.78 -26.87
C LYS A 13 -0.27 10.99 -27.12
N PRO A 14 -1.14 10.91 -26.11
CA PRO A 14 -2.49 11.45 -26.22
C PRO A 14 -2.36 12.99 -26.36
N SER A 15 -2.83 13.49 -27.46
CA SER A 15 -2.95 14.93 -27.74
C SER A 15 -3.96 15.54 -26.78
N LEU A 16 -3.45 16.32 -25.83
CA LEU A 16 -4.25 17.35 -25.17
C LEU A 16 -4.74 18.30 -26.30
N GLU A 17 -6.03 18.32 -26.55
CA GLU A 17 -6.66 19.34 -27.36
C GLU A 17 -6.26 20.72 -26.82
N ARG A 18 -5.31 21.34 -27.48
CA ARG A 18 -5.10 22.78 -27.37
C ARG A 18 -6.38 23.42 -27.90
N VAL A 19 -7.13 24.06 -26.99
CA VAL A 19 -8.16 25.03 -27.35
C VAL A 19 -7.49 26.05 -28.27
N ARG A 20 -7.68 25.87 -29.57
CA ARG A 20 -7.21 26.86 -30.55
C ARG A 20 -8.08 28.10 -30.39
N PRO A 21 -7.51 29.30 -30.34
CA PRO A 21 -8.29 30.50 -30.46
C PRO A 21 -9.07 30.43 -31.79
N LEU A 22 -10.38 30.60 -31.72
CA LEU A 22 -11.24 30.70 -32.89
C LEU A 22 -10.80 31.94 -33.69
N THR A 23 -9.85 31.74 -34.59
CA THR A 23 -9.55 32.76 -35.61
C THR A 23 -10.62 32.66 -36.68
N PHE A 24 -11.58 33.54 -36.62
CA PHE A 24 -12.67 33.71 -37.63
C PHE A 24 -12.15 33.98 -39.07
N TRP A 25 -10.82 33.91 -39.32
CA TRP A 25 -10.21 34.30 -40.59
C TRP A 25 -9.37 33.22 -41.31
N GLN A 26 -9.59 31.96 -41.06
CA GLN A 26 -8.85 30.92 -41.80
C GLN A 26 -9.64 30.19 -42.93
N ARG A 27 -10.77 30.74 -43.41
CA ARG A 27 -11.38 30.32 -44.68
C ARG A 27 -11.76 31.52 -45.53
N GLY A 28 -10.80 32.14 -46.12
CA GLY A 28 -11.01 33.18 -47.13
C GLY A 28 -9.67 33.69 -47.64
N GLY A 29 -9.03 32.90 -48.48
CA GLY A 29 -7.96 33.42 -49.29
C GLY A 29 -8.53 34.53 -50.17
N LEU A 30 -8.43 35.80 -49.70
CA LEU A 30 -8.71 36.95 -50.52
C LEU A 30 -7.76 36.92 -51.72
N LYS A 31 -8.23 36.32 -52.84
CA LYS A 31 -7.72 36.69 -54.17
C LYS A 31 -7.92 38.19 -54.35
N LEU A 32 -6.91 38.99 -53.99
CA LEU A 32 -6.80 40.40 -54.44
C LEU A 32 -6.70 40.46 -55.93
N GLY A 33 -7.81 40.11 -56.58
CA GLY A 33 -7.99 40.15 -58.04
C GLY A 33 -9.18 41.03 -58.39
N ARG A 34 -8.92 42.21 -58.95
CA ARG A 34 -9.85 43.10 -59.65
C ARG A 34 -11.00 43.77 -58.93
N SER A 35 -11.39 43.45 -57.70
CA SER A 35 -12.46 44.13 -56.94
C SER A 35 -11.99 45.38 -56.20
N GLY A 36 -10.68 45.54 -55.93
CA GLY A 36 -10.12 46.73 -55.29
C GLY A 36 -10.38 48.06 -56.02
N ARG A 37 -10.46 48.04 -57.36
CA ARG A 37 -10.72 49.27 -58.13
C ARG A 37 -12.19 49.71 -58.05
N ALA A 38 -13.13 48.88 -57.79
CA ALA A 38 -14.55 49.21 -57.63
C ALA A 38 -14.82 49.91 -56.29
N GLY A 39 -14.21 49.39 -55.17
CA GLY A 39 -14.34 49.99 -53.84
C GLY A 39 -13.75 51.39 -53.74
N TRP A 40 -12.61 51.65 -54.40
CA TRP A 40 -12.00 52.98 -54.44
C TRP A 40 -12.81 53.97 -55.29
N ARG A 41 -13.52 53.51 -56.30
CA ARG A 41 -14.45 54.34 -57.11
C ARG A 41 -15.71 54.73 -56.38
N TRP A 42 -16.19 53.88 -55.43
CA TRP A 42 -17.34 54.16 -54.58
C TRP A 42 -17.00 55.21 -53.51
N LEU A 43 -15.81 55.11 -52.88
CA LEU A 43 -15.26 56.11 -51.99
C LEU A 43 -15.09 57.48 -52.68
N GLY A 44 -14.76 57.47 -53.96
CA GLY A 44 -14.66 58.69 -54.78
C GLY A 44 -15.96 59.49 -54.93
N ARG A 45 -17.13 58.83 -54.74
CA ARG A 45 -18.47 59.46 -54.83
C ARG A 45 -19.01 60.00 -53.51
N LEU A 46 -18.35 59.76 -52.38
CA LEU A 46 -18.77 60.23 -51.06
C LEU A 46 -18.31 61.75 -50.93
N PRO A 47 -19.06 62.58 -50.19
CA PRO A 47 -18.63 63.95 -49.86
C PRO A 47 -17.31 63.90 -49.05
N ARG A 48 -16.50 64.94 -49.22
CA ARG A 48 -15.12 64.97 -48.63
C ARG A 48 -15.07 64.64 -47.14
N TRP A 49 -16.05 65.10 -46.35
CA TRP A 49 -16.11 64.83 -44.90
C TRP A 49 -16.35 63.36 -44.61
N LEU A 50 -17.19 62.65 -45.38
CA LEU A 50 -17.46 61.25 -45.27
C LEU A 50 -16.23 60.38 -45.63
N ARG A 51 -15.47 60.77 -46.64
CA ARG A 51 -14.20 60.09 -47.04
C ARG A 51 -13.19 60.22 -45.96
N VAL A 52 -12.98 61.41 -45.36
CA VAL A 52 -12.05 61.63 -44.25
C VAL A 52 -12.47 60.83 -43.05
N SER A 53 -13.77 60.74 -42.73
CA SER A 53 -14.29 59.93 -41.62
C SER A 53 -14.06 58.44 -41.86
N VAL A 54 -14.35 57.88 -43.06
CA VAL A 54 -14.10 56.47 -43.38
C VAL A 54 -12.61 56.12 -43.34
N LEU A 55 -11.77 56.93 -43.95
CA LEU A 55 -10.31 56.75 -43.90
C LEU A 55 -9.76 56.85 -42.47
N GLY A 56 -10.29 57.83 -41.69
CA GLY A 56 -9.95 57.92 -40.27
C GLY A 56 -10.33 56.66 -39.46
N VAL A 57 -11.53 56.12 -39.69
CA VAL A 57 -11.97 54.86 -39.05
C VAL A 57 -11.12 53.68 -39.48
N VAL A 58 -10.79 53.55 -40.77
CA VAL A 58 -9.92 52.48 -41.26
C VAL A 58 -8.52 52.60 -40.67
N ALA A 59 -7.95 53.82 -40.67
CA ALA A 59 -6.63 54.07 -40.05
C ALA A 59 -6.63 53.75 -38.55
N LEU A 60 -7.70 54.13 -37.82
CA LEU A 60 -7.89 53.78 -36.43
C LEU A 60 -7.96 52.25 -36.20
N LEU A 61 -8.75 51.52 -37.03
CA LEU A 61 -8.85 50.07 -36.93
C LEU A 61 -7.53 49.40 -37.23
N LEU A 62 -6.80 49.85 -38.28
CA LEU A 62 -5.46 49.31 -38.61
C LEU A 62 -4.46 49.61 -37.46
N SER A 63 -4.53 50.79 -36.86
CA SER A 63 -3.69 51.15 -35.71
C SER A 63 -4.02 50.29 -34.49
N LEU A 64 -5.30 50.05 -34.22
CA LEU A 64 -5.72 49.17 -33.14
C LEU A 64 -5.27 47.71 -33.39
N LEU A 65 -5.38 47.20 -34.62
CA LEU A 65 -4.88 45.88 -35.00
C LEU A 65 -3.34 45.80 -34.89
N ALA A 66 -2.64 46.84 -35.27
CA ALA A 66 -1.17 46.90 -35.13
C ALA A 66 -0.77 46.92 -33.64
N LEU A 67 -1.44 47.75 -32.82
CA LEU A 67 -1.21 47.79 -31.37
C LEU A 67 -1.50 46.46 -30.69
N ASP A 68 -2.55 45.76 -31.11
CA ASP A 68 -2.88 44.42 -30.61
C ASP A 68 -1.81 43.36 -30.93
N ARG A 69 -1.22 43.46 -32.15
CA ARG A 69 -0.09 42.62 -32.57
C ARG A 69 1.21 42.92 -31.84
N ILE A 70 1.48 44.19 -31.55
CA ILE A 70 2.69 44.66 -30.85
C ILE A 70 2.60 44.36 -29.35
N PHE A 71 1.41 44.45 -28.76
CA PHE A 71 1.14 44.27 -27.34
C PHE A 71 0.09 43.16 -27.13
N PRO A 72 0.39 41.89 -27.44
CA PRO A 72 -0.59 40.80 -27.30
C PRO A 72 -1.07 40.69 -25.87
N PRO A 73 -2.26 40.11 -25.63
CA PRO A 73 -2.72 39.84 -24.28
C PRO A 73 -1.81 38.82 -23.61
N PRO A 74 -1.50 38.98 -22.30
CA PRO A 74 -0.71 38.02 -21.55
C PRO A 74 -1.45 36.69 -21.45
N PRO A 75 -0.73 35.55 -21.23
CA PRO A 75 -1.34 34.23 -21.10
C PRO A 75 -2.32 34.20 -19.93
N LEU A 76 -3.48 33.61 -20.15
CA LEU A 76 -4.55 33.51 -19.17
C LEU A 76 -4.29 32.43 -18.10
N ASP A 77 -3.57 31.39 -18.48
CA ASP A 77 -3.33 30.24 -17.60
C ASP A 77 -2.29 30.56 -16.53
N PRO A 78 -2.69 30.58 -15.24
CA PRO A 78 -1.74 30.71 -14.15
C PRO A 78 -1.02 29.39 -13.90
N ALA A 79 0.08 29.44 -13.18
CA ALA A 79 0.58 28.26 -12.51
C ALA A 79 -0.46 27.81 -11.46
N TYR A 80 -0.87 26.56 -11.53
CA TYR A 80 -1.81 25.98 -10.59
C TYR A 80 -1.07 25.23 -9.48
N ALA A 81 -1.65 25.22 -8.27
CA ALA A 81 -1.31 24.30 -7.22
C ALA A 81 -1.57 22.85 -7.69
N ARG A 82 -0.73 21.92 -7.27
CA ARG A 82 -0.96 20.52 -7.55
C ARG A 82 -1.86 19.94 -6.48
N VAL A 83 -3.00 19.39 -6.85
CA VAL A 83 -4.00 18.85 -5.92
C VAL A 83 -4.18 17.37 -6.16
N VAL A 84 -3.92 16.55 -5.14
CA VAL A 84 -4.16 15.11 -5.15
C VAL A 84 -5.55 14.85 -4.60
N LEU A 85 -6.37 14.16 -5.39
CA LEU A 85 -7.78 13.93 -5.13
C LEU A 85 -8.05 12.46 -4.81
N ASP A 86 -9.02 12.20 -3.93
CA ASP A 86 -9.54 10.87 -3.67
C ASP A 86 -10.41 10.37 -4.84
N MET A 87 -10.91 9.14 -4.76
CA MET A 87 -11.78 8.53 -5.77
C MET A 87 -13.13 9.27 -5.97
N LYS A 88 -13.53 10.12 -5.04
CA LYS A 88 -14.75 10.95 -5.11
C LYS A 88 -14.45 12.39 -5.54
N GLY A 89 -13.21 12.69 -5.95
CA GLY A 89 -12.77 14.02 -6.36
C GLY A 89 -12.59 15.01 -5.20
N ARG A 90 -12.50 14.55 -3.96
CA ARG A 90 -12.21 15.38 -2.79
C ARG A 90 -10.69 15.48 -2.59
N PRO A 91 -10.16 16.65 -2.21
CA PRO A 91 -8.72 16.80 -2.01
C PRO A 91 -8.23 16.00 -0.80
N LEU A 92 -7.22 15.17 -1.03
CA LEU A 92 -6.42 14.53 0.02
C LEU A 92 -5.34 15.48 0.50
N ARG A 93 -4.63 16.12 -0.46
CA ARG A 93 -3.61 17.11 -0.19
C ARG A 93 -3.41 18.01 -1.41
N ALA A 94 -3.08 19.25 -1.12
CA ALA A 94 -2.65 20.18 -2.14
C ALA A 94 -1.21 20.66 -1.85
N PHE A 95 -0.52 21.08 -2.90
CA PHE A 95 0.81 21.65 -2.84
C PHE A 95 0.75 23.02 -3.50
N ALA A 96 1.27 24.05 -2.85
CA ALA A 96 1.33 25.37 -3.43
C ALA A 96 2.12 25.36 -4.75
N ASP A 97 1.84 26.32 -5.63
CA ASP A 97 2.63 26.53 -6.82
C ASP A 97 4.06 27.01 -6.50
N THR A 98 4.89 27.22 -7.51
CA THR A 98 6.27 27.67 -7.35
C THR A 98 6.41 29.06 -6.69
N SER A 99 5.33 29.85 -6.69
CA SER A 99 5.25 31.16 -6.03
C SER A 99 4.66 31.09 -4.62
N GLY A 100 4.36 29.90 -4.11
CA GLY A 100 3.77 29.70 -2.79
C GLY A 100 2.27 29.98 -2.71
N VAL A 101 1.59 30.07 -3.85
CA VAL A 101 0.16 30.40 -3.94
C VAL A 101 -0.68 29.13 -4.08
N TRP A 102 -1.83 29.10 -3.41
CA TRP A 102 -2.81 28.02 -3.47
C TRP A 102 -3.90 28.38 -4.48
N ARG A 103 -3.85 27.76 -5.68
CA ARG A 103 -4.86 27.88 -6.76
C ARG A 103 -5.32 26.50 -7.17
N TYR A 104 -6.55 26.14 -6.84
CA TYR A 104 -7.13 24.86 -7.28
C TYR A 104 -7.93 25.09 -8.55
N PRO A 105 -7.56 24.48 -9.67
CA PRO A 105 -8.24 24.72 -10.95
C PRO A 105 -9.69 24.27 -10.87
N VAL A 106 -10.57 25.09 -11.43
CA VAL A 106 -12.02 24.82 -11.50
C VAL A 106 -12.59 25.38 -12.79
N THR A 107 -13.54 24.65 -13.41
CA THR A 107 -14.32 25.15 -14.54
C THR A 107 -15.60 25.85 -14.03
N LEU A 108 -16.28 26.57 -14.91
CA LEU A 108 -17.52 27.26 -14.58
C LEU A 108 -18.62 26.29 -14.07
N GLU A 109 -18.70 25.10 -14.66
CA GLU A 109 -19.67 24.04 -14.34
C GLU A 109 -19.40 23.38 -12.98
N GLN A 110 -18.18 23.48 -12.49
CA GLN A 110 -17.75 22.92 -11.19
C GLN A 110 -17.98 23.89 -10.01
N VAL A 111 -18.54 25.08 -10.28
CA VAL A 111 -18.87 26.07 -9.25
C VAL A 111 -20.39 26.18 -9.09
N SER A 112 -20.84 26.31 -7.84
CA SER A 112 -22.27 26.47 -7.54
C SER A 112 -22.88 27.62 -8.33
N PRO A 113 -24.02 27.45 -9.02
CA PRO A 113 -24.76 28.54 -9.67
C PRO A 113 -25.05 29.71 -8.73
N ARG A 114 -25.32 29.41 -7.44
CA ARG A 114 -25.55 30.42 -6.40
C ARG A 114 -24.36 31.37 -6.24
N TYR A 115 -23.14 30.86 -6.35
CA TYR A 115 -21.94 31.71 -6.29
C TYR A 115 -21.81 32.58 -7.53
N ILE A 116 -22.08 32.06 -8.71
CA ILE A 116 -22.05 32.82 -9.95
C ILE A 116 -23.10 33.96 -9.92
N GLU A 117 -24.32 33.66 -9.47
CA GLU A 117 -25.38 34.65 -9.26
C GLU A 117 -24.95 35.71 -8.25
N ALA A 118 -24.38 35.30 -7.10
CA ALA A 118 -23.91 36.23 -6.08
C ALA A 118 -22.80 37.13 -6.61
N LEU A 119 -21.80 36.54 -7.29
CA LEU A 119 -20.66 37.25 -7.87
C LEU A 119 -21.13 38.28 -8.92
N LEU A 120 -21.89 37.83 -9.91
CA LEU A 120 -22.34 38.72 -11.00
C LEU A 120 -23.31 39.78 -10.48
N GLY A 121 -24.29 39.42 -9.65
CA GLY A 121 -25.26 40.34 -9.10
C GLY A 121 -24.63 41.44 -8.21
N TYR A 122 -23.56 41.10 -7.51
CA TYR A 122 -22.85 42.00 -6.61
C TYR A 122 -21.79 42.85 -7.31
N GLU A 123 -20.91 42.22 -8.15
CA GLU A 123 -19.74 42.86 -8.77
C GLU A 123 -20.09 43.44 -10.14
N ASP A 124 -20.86 42.74 -10.98
CA ASP A 124 -21.07 43.13 -12.38
C ASP A 124 -22.40 42.57 -12.95
N ARG A 125 -23.54 43.16 -12.57
CA ARG A 125 -24.88 42.70 -12.96
C ARG A 125 -25.10 42.57 -14.48
N TYR A 126 -24.41 43.40 -15.29
CA TYR A 126 -24.52 43.42 -16.73
C TYR A 126 -23.36 42.74 -17.47
N PHE A 127 -22.60 41.89 -16.77
CA PHE A 127 -21.42 41.21 -17.28
C PHE A 127 -21.60 40.65 -18.70
N TRP A 128 -22.70 39.98 -18.92
CA TRP A 128 -23.00 39.32 -20.22
C TRP A 128 -23.35 40.29 -21.35
N ARG A 129 -23.56 41.62 -21.11
CA ARG A 129 -24.10 42.57 -22.06
C ARG A 129 -23.11 43.63 -22.53
N HIS A 130 -22.03 43.89 -21.80
CA HIS A 130 -21.05 44.92 -22.15
C HIS A 130 -19.74 44.33 -22.69
N PRO A 131 -18.97 45.01 -23.58
CA PRO A 131 -17.72 44.52 -24.17
C PRO A 131 -16.50 44.85 -23.29
N GLY A 132 -16.50 44.36 -22.05
CA GLY A 132 -15.39 44.49 -21.11
C GLY A 132 -15.42 45.75 -20.23
N VAL A 133 -15.99 46.83 -20.70
CA VAL A 133 -16.19 48.08 -19.97
C VAL A 133 -17.68 48.43 -20.02
N ASN A 134 -18.25 48.87 -18.92
CA ASN A 134 -19.66 49.28 -18.84
C ASN A 134 -19.75 50.84 -18.95
N PRO A 135 -20.15 51.40 -20.12
CA PRO A 135 -20.17 52.84 -20.32
C PRO A 135 -21.16 53.54 -19.37
N VAL A 136 -22.33 52.96 -19.13
CA VAL A 136 -23.36 53.55 -18.24
C VAL A 136 -22.83 53.62 -16.79
N ALA A 137 -22.13 52.57 -16.34
CA ALA A 137 -21.54 52.60 -15.00
C ALA A 137 -20.42 53.65 -14.89
N MET A 138 -19.68 53.89 -15.98
CA MET A 138 -18.63 54.91 -16.01
C MET A 138 -19.23 56.31 -15.96
N VAL A 139 -20.23 56.64 -16.82
CA VAL A 139 -20.91 57.94 -16.80
C VAL A 139 -21.51 58.20 -15.41
N ARG A 140 -22.17 57.24 -14.87
CA ARG A 140 -22.71 57.34 -13.48
C ARG A 140 -21.58 57.57 -12.44
N GLY A 141 -20.43 56.89 -12.56
CA GLY A 141 -19.31 57.02 -11.64
C GLY A 141 -18.67 58.42 -11.72
N VAL A 142 -18.50 59.02 -12.95
CA VAL A 142 -18.04 60.38 -13.15
C VAL A 142 -19.04 61.38 -12.62
N TRP A 143 -20.34 61.20 -12.87
CA TRP A 143 -21.40 62.08 -12.35
C TRP A 143 -21.44 62.08 -10.82
N GLN A 144 -21.31 60.92 -10.18
CA GLN A 144 -21.25 60.80 -8.74
C GLN A 144 -20.00 61.47 -8.15
N TRP A 145 -18.85 61.32 -8.83
CA TRP A 145 -17.63 61.98 -8.39
C TRP A 145 -17.73 63.51 -8.46
N LEU A 146 -18.31 64.05 -9.55
CA LEU A 146 -18.58 65.48 -9.71
C LEU A 146 -19.58 65.98 -8.65
N ARG A 147 -20.61 65.20 -8.34
CA ARG A 147 -21.69 65.60 -7.42
C ARG A 147 -21.30 65.53 -5.94
N TYR A 148 -20.50 64.49 -5.53
CA TYR A 148 -20.20 64.20 -4.16
C TYR A 148 -18.72 64.39 -3.76
N GLY A 149 -17.83 64.80 -4.69
CA GLY A 149 -16.40 64.95 -4.47
C GLY A 149 -15.65 63.65 -4.13
N ARG A 150 -16.36 62.51 -4.16
CA ARG A 150 -15.79 61.20 -3.86
C ARG A 150 -16.42 60.11 -4.74
N ALA A 151 -15.68 59.05 -4.97
CA ALA A 151 -16.20 57.87 -5.66
C ALA A 151 -17.24 57.13 -4.77
N VAL A 152 -18.54 57.18 -5.10
CA VAL A 152 -19.62 56.53 -4.35
C VAL A 152 -19.91 55.12 -4.85
N SER A 153 -19.78 54.88 -6.17
CA SER A 153 -19.92 53.53 -6.77
C SER A 153 -18.74 53.20 -7.68
N GLY A 154 -18.33 51.91 -7.67
CA GLY A 154 -17.26 51.40 -8.54
C GLY A 154 -17.76 51.25 -9.98
N GLY A 155 -17.09 51.88 -10.94
CA GLY A 155 -17.32 51.66 -12.39
C GLY A 155 -16.46 50.54 -13.00
N SER A 156 -15.87 49.65 -12.18
CA SER A 156 -15.02 48.59 -12.67
C SER A 156 -15.85 47.33 -12.94
N THR A 157 -15.74 46.79 -14.14
CA THR A 157 -16.36 45.51 -14.51
C THR A 157 -15.54 44.33 -14.06
N LEU A 158 -16.11 43.12 -14.13
CA LEU A 158 -15.42 41.87 -13.83
C LEU A 158 -14.23 41.66 -14.78
N THR A 159 -14.38 41.98 -16.08
CA THR A 159 -13.29 41.88 -17.06
C THR A 159 -12.15 42.84 -16.73
N MET A 160 -12.45 44.05 -16.26
CA MET A 160 -11.42 44.98 -15.75
C MET A 160 -10.70 44.43 -14.50
N GLN A 161 -11.39 43.68 -13.66
CA GLN A 161 -10.76 42.99 -12.54
C GLN A 161 -9.84 41.87 -13.03
N VAL A 162 -10.27 41.07 -14.01
CA VAL A 162 -9.45 40.06 -14.67
C VAL A 162 -8.18 40.68 -15.25
N ALA A 163 -8.32 41.78 -16.00
CA ALA A 163 -7.16 42.51 -16.55
C ALA A 163 -6.13 42.88 -15.47
N ARG A 164 -6.59 43.34 -14.30
CA ARG A 164 -5.73 43.69 -13.17
C ARG A 164 -5.12 42.45 -12.47
N LEU A 165 -5.81 41.29 -12.45
CA LEU A 165 -5.31 40.05 -11.87
C LEU A 165 -4.20 39.45 -12.74
N ILE A 166 -4.29 39.63 -14.05
CA ILE A 166 -3.29 39.12 -15.00
C ILE A 166 -2.08 40.04 -15.04
N GLU A 167 -2.33 41.38 -15.13
CA GLU A 167 -1.31 42.42 -15.19
C GLU A 167 -1.62 43.50 -14.14
N PRO A 168 -0.88 43.53 -13.01
CA PRO A 168 -1.09 44.56 -11.98
C PRO A 168 -0.75 45.96 -12.47
N TYR A 169 -1.63 46.93 -12.18
CA TYR A 169 -1.45 48.33 -12.52
C TYR A 169 -1.37 49.22 -11.29
N HIS A 170 -0.61 50.29 -11.37
CA HIS A 170 -0.63 51.37 -10.35
C HIS A 170 -2.01 52.03 -10.27
N ARG A 171 -2.45 52.38 -9.06
CA ARG A 171 -3.71 53.09 -8.81
C ARG A 171 -3.58 54.57 -9.23
N SER A 172 -3.59 54.84 -10.55
CA SER A 172 -3.49 56.16 -11.17
C SER A 172 -4.48 56.25 -12.33
N VAL A 173 -4.76 57.42 -12.83
CA VAL A 173 -5.63 57.61 -13.98
C VAL A 173 -5.08 56.90 -15.23
N PRO A 174 -3.78 57.04 -15.59
CA PRO A 174 -3.19 56.27 -16.69
C PRO A 174 -3.31 54.74 -16.49
N GLY A 175 -3.06 54.24 -15.28
CA GLY A 175 -3.24 52.81 -14.96
C GLY A 175 -4.69 52.34 -15.14
N LYS A 176 -5.67 53.23 -14.84
CA LYS A 176 -7.09 52.92 -15.04
C LYS A 176 -7.45 52.86 -16.54
N LEU A 177 -6.92 53.76 -17.36
CA LEU A 177 -7.09 53.77 -18.81
C LEU A 177 -6.46 52.51 -19.43
N ARG A 178 -5.24 52.13 -19.00
CA ARG A 178 -4.59 50.92 -19.46
C ARG A 178 -5.39 49.66 -19.10
N GLN A 179 -5.97 49.64 -17.89
CA GLN A 179 -6.86 48.54 -17.43
C GLN A 179 -8.11 48.44 -18.34
N MET A 180 -8.70 49.54 -18.72
CA MET A 180 -9.86 49.58 -19.60
C MET A 180 -9.51 49.08 -21.01
N ALA A 181 -8.40 49.58 -21.59
CA ALA A 181 -7.91 49.12 -22.87
C ALA A 181 -7.63 47.60 -22.88
N ARG A 182 -6.99 47.12 -21.85
CA ARG A 182 -6.72 45.68 -21.67
C ARG A 182 -8.01 44.89 -21.49
N ALA A 183 -9.01 45.40 -20.79
CA ALA A 183 -10.32 44.72 -20.68
C ALA A 183 -11.04 44.60 -22.03
N LEU A 184 -11.01 45.65 -22.87
CA LEU A 184 -11.56 45.59 -24.22
C LEU A 184 -10.80 44.59 -25.09
N GLN A 185 -9.46 44.61 -25.03
CA GLN A 185 -8.62 43.65 -25.75
C GLN A 185 -8.90 42.18 -25.31
N LEU A 186 -9.07 41.89 -24.01
CA LEU A 186 -9.40 40.57 -23.53
C LEU A 186 -10.74 40.08 -24.07
N GLU A 187 -11.76 40.94 -24.14
CA GLU A 187 -13.05 40.57 -24.70
C GLU A 187 -13.02 40.43 -26.24
N TRP A 188 -12.03 41.01 -26.89
CA TRP A 188 -11.79 40.80 -28.33
C TRP A 188 -11.22 39.40 -28.62
N HIS A 189 -10.37 38.89 -27.71
CA HIS A 189 -9.68 37.62 -27.88
C HIS A 189 -10.37 36.42 -27.24
N TYR A 190 -11.15 36.64 -26.17
CA TYR A 190 -11.72 35.60 -25.32
C TYR A 190 -13.20 35.84 -25.06
N ASP A 191 -13.94 34.76 -24.99
CA ASP A 191 -15.35 34.81 -24.66
C ASP A 191 -15.60 35.10 -23.16
N LYS A 192 -16.80 35.48 -22.82
CA LYS A 192 -17.22 35.80 -21.47
C LYS A 192 -17.04 34.63 -20.47
N ARG A 193 -17.28 33.38 -20.94
CA ARG A 193 -17.18 32.22 -20.09
C ARG A 193 -15.73 31.95 -19.71
N THR A 194 -14.81 32.09 -20.65
CA THR A 194 -13.36 31.98 -20.43
C THR A 194 -12.89 33.08 -19.45
N LEU A 195 -13.28 34.31 -19.63
CA LEU A 195 -12.89 35.42 -18.73
C LEU A 195 -13.45 35.24 -17.31
N LEU A 196 -14.69 34.76 -17.19
CA LEU A 196 -15.27 34.41 -15.90
C LEU A 196 -14.50 33.25 -15.23
N THR A 197 -14.12 32.22 -15.99
CA THR A 197 -13.33 31.09 -15.49
C THR A 197 -11.95 31.57 -14.98
N VAL A 198 -11.30 32.45 -15.67
CA VAL A 198 -10.04 33.08 -15.21
C VAL A 198 -10.24 33.82 -13.88
N TYR A 199 -11.34 34.59 -13.75
CA TYR A 199 -11.67 35.21 -12.46
C TYR A 199 -11.88 34.21 -11.34
N LEU A 200 -12.63 33.15 -11.60
CA LEU A 200 -12.90 32.08 -10.60
C LEU A 200 -11.62 31.44 -10.08
N ASN A 201 -10.58 31.37 -10.90
CA ASN A 201 -9.30 30.76 -10.57
C ASN A 201 -8.23 31.71 -10.02
N ARG A 202 -8.37 33.05 -10.25
CA ARG A 202 -7.33 34.06 -9.88
C ARG A 202 -7.77 35.10 -8.84
N ALA A 203 -9.08 35.18 -8.54
CA ALA A 203 -9.55 36.14 -7.55
C ALA A 203 -8.89 35.94 -6.19
N PRO A 204 -8.39 36.99 -5.49
CA PRO A 204 -7.74 36.86 -4.20
C PRO A 204 -8.77 36.70 -3.07
N PHE A 205 -8.54 35.71 -2.18
CA PHE A 205 -9.40 35.45 -1.03
C PHE A 205 -8.73 35.70 0.33
N GLY A 206 -7.49 36.18 0.32
CA GLY A 206 -6.72 36.51 1.51
C GLY A 206 -5.51 35.63 1.75
N GLY A 207 -4.41 36.26 2.21
CA GLY A 207 -3.11 35.59 2.29
C GLY A 207 -2.64 35.17 0.90
N ASN A 208 -2.23 33.90 0.77
CA ASN A 208 -1.79 33.29 -0.47
C ASN A 208 -2.88 32.36 -1.11
N LEU A 209 -4.17 32.59 -0.79
CA LEU A 209 -5.30 31.90 -1.38
C LEU A 209 -5.83 32.65 -2.60
N GLU A 210 -5.83 32.02 -3.75
CA GLU A 210 -6.43 32.51 -5.00
C GLU A 210 -7.38 31.47 -5.60
N GLY A 211 -8.49 31.97 -6.15
CA GLY A 211 -9.55 31.17 -6.72
C GLY A 211 -10.58 30.66 -5.71
N VAL A 212 -11.84 30.56 -6.20
CA VAL A 212 -13.00 30.21 -5.36
C VAL A 212 -12.93 28.81 -4.80
N GLN A 213 -12.36 27.86 -5.54
CA GLN A 213 -12.24 26.47 -5.10
C GLN A 213 -11.27 26.33 -3.92
N ALA A 214 -10.11 27.00 -4.01
CA ALA A 214 -9.15 27.02 -2.92
C ALA A 214 -9.71 27.71 -1.67
N ALA A 215 -10.42 28.83 -1.86
CA ALA A 215 -11.09 29.55 -0.77
C ALA A 215 -12.21 28.73 -0.12
N SER A 216 -13.03 28.02 -0.91
CA SER A 216 -14.09 27.14 -0.43
C SER A 216 -13.52 26.02 0.45
N PHE A 217 -12.48 25.34 0.01
CA PHE A 217 -11.83 24.33 0.84
C PHE A 217 -11.16 24.92 2.08
N ALA A 218 -10.44 26.02 1.94
CA ALA A 218 -9.70 26.62 3.05
C ALA A 218 -10.61 27.17 4.16
N TYR A 219 -11.73 27.78 3.83
CA TYR A 219 -12.62 28.40 4.81
C TYR A 219 -13.82 27.55 5.20
N LEU A 220 -14.36 26.76 4.25
CA LEU A 220 -15.61 26.02 4.44
C LEU A 220 -15.43 24.48 4.46
N GLY A 221 -14.25 23.98 4.06
CA GLY A 221 -13.93 22.54 4.06
C GLY A 221 -14.68 21.73 3.00
N LYS A 222 -15.24 22.37 1.97
CA LYS A 222 -16.01 21.71 0.91
C LYS A 222 -15.76 22.33 -0.47
N SER A 223 -16.18 21.59 -1.53
CA SER A 223 -16.09 22.06 -2.90
C SER A 223 -16.96 23.28 -3.14
N ALA A 224 -16.49 24.20 -3.99
CA ALA A 224 -17.25 25.35 -4.47
C ALA A 224 -18.55 24.99 -5.23
N ALA A 225 -18.70 23.75 -5.67
CA ALA A 225 -19.96 23.22 -6.24
C ALA A 225 -21.10 23.10 -5.22
N LYS A 226 -20.77 22.99 -3.91
CA LYS A 226 -21.74 22.69 -2.83
C LYS A 226 -22.02 23.85 -1.89
N LEU A 227 -21.84 25.09 -2.35
CA LEU A 227 -22.05 26.29 -1.55
C LEU A 227 -23.54 26.53 -1.27
N THR A 228 -23.88 26.88 -0.02
CA THR A 228 -25.18 27.45 0.34
C THR A 228 -25.30 28.88 -0.17
N TYR A 229 -26.46 29.48 -0.09
CA TYR A 229 -26.65 30.91 -0.44
C TYR A 229 -25.77 31.84 0.41
N ALA A 230 -25.75 31.61 1.72
CA ALA A 230 -24.95 32.39 2.66
C ALA A 230 -23.43 32.26 2.39
N GLU A 231 -22.95 31.05 2.14
CA GLU A 231 -21.55 30.78 1.81
C GLU A 231 -21.16 31.37 0.44
N ALA A 232 -22.06 31.28 -0.55
CA ALA A 232 -21.87 31.88 -1.86
C ALA A 232 -21.73 33.42 -1.76
N ALA A 233 -22.61 34.06 -1.00
CA ALA A 233 -22.53 35.50 -0.72
C ALA A 233 -21.28 35.89 0.05
N LEU A 234 -20.88 35.05 1.03
CA LEU A 234 -19.64 35.24 1.79
C LEU A 234 -18.43 35.23 0.85
N LEU A 235 -18.27 34.20 0.04
CA LEU A 235 -17.13 34.12 -0.86
C LEU A 235 -17.16 35.20 -1.96
N ALA A 236 -18.35 35.63 -2.44
CA ALA A 236 -18.47 36.67 -3.45
C ALA A 236 -17.98 38.04 -2.97
N VAL A 237 -18.04 38.35 -1.66
CA VAL A 237 -17.58 39.65 -1.12
C VAL A 237 -16.10 39.70 -0.78
N LEU A 238 -15.44 38.52 -0.58
CA LEU A 238 -14.06 38.48 -0.09
C LEU A 238 -13.05 39.14 -1.05
N PRO A 239 -13.12 38.99 -2.38
CA PRO A 239 -12.14 39.59 -3.31
C PRO A 239 -12.05 41.12 -3.27
N GLN A 240 -13.09 41.83 -2.75
CA GLN A 240 -13.05 43.28 -2.60
C GLN A 240 -12.10 43.76 -1.49
N ALA A 241 -12.03 42.98 -0.38
CA ALA A 241 -11.21 43.30 0.77
C ALA A 241 -10.68 42.02 1.42
N PRO A 242 -9.85 41.25 0.71
CA PRO A 242 -9.53 39.87 1.06
C PRO A 242 -8.86 39.73 2.42
N SER A 243 -7.98 40.66 2.80
CA SER A 243 -7.32 40.60 4.12
C SER A 243 -8.22 41.12 5.25
N ARG A 244 -9.06 42.14 4.97
CA ARG A 244 -9.91 42.80 5.99
C ARG A 244 -11.11 41.93 6.38
N ASN A 245 -11.67 41.20 5.42
CA ASN A 245 -12.88 40.39 5.60
C ASN A 245 -12.59 38.90 5.73
N ARG A 246 -11.35 38.49 6.03
CA ARG A 246 -10.98 37.10 6.24
C ARG A 246 -11.87 36.45 7.29
N PRO A 247 -12.67 35.43 6.94
CA PRO A 247 -13.67 34.88 7.84
C PRO A 247 -13.04 34.10 9.01
N ASP A 248 -11.84 33.56 8.84
CA ASP A 248 -11.07 32.87 9.88
C ASP A 248 -10.46 33.81 10.94
N ARG A 249 -10.25 35.08 10.59
CA ARG A 249 -9.69 36.10 11.51
C ARG A 249 -10.71 37.09 12.00
N HIS A 250 -11.70 37.42 11.17
CA HIS A 250 -12.69 38.46 11.43
C HIS A 250 -14.10 37.98 11.06
N PRO A 251 -14.67 36.94 11.74
CA PRO A 251 -15.94 36.34 11.36
C PRO A 251 -17.10 37.34 11.36
N GLU A 252 -17.15 38.25 12.33
CA GLU A 252 -18.23 39.24 12.39
C GLU A 252 -18.17 40.27 11.24
N ARG A 253 -16.99 40.71 10.85
CA ARG A 253 -16.85 41.60 9.66
C ARG A 253 -17.25 40.85 8.38
N ALA A 254 -16.86 39.59 8.27
CA ALA A 254 -17.23 38.73 7.16
C ALA A 254 -18.75 38.53 7.13
N ARG A 255 -19.42 38.34 8.28
CA ARG A 255 -20.87 38.23 8.41
C ARG A 255 -21.58 39.46 7.92
N VAL A 256 -21.19 40.65 8.42
CA VAL A 256 -21.77 41.92 7.99
C VAL A 256 -21.59 42.16 6.50
N ALA A 257 -20.43 41.82 5.93
CA ALA A 257 -20.18 41.94 4.51
C ALA A 257 -21.03 40.95 3.68
N ARG A 258 -21.17 39.71 4.12
CA ARG A 258 -22.05 38.66 3.54
C ARG A 258 -23.51 39.14 3.51
N ASP A 259 -24.00 39.60 4.65
CA ASP A 259 -25.40 40.00 4.85
C ASP A 259 -25.75 41.16 3.92
N LYS A 260 -24.83 42.10 3.73
CA LYS A 260 -24.98 43.21 2.75
C LYS A 260 -25.10 42.71 1.30
N VAL A 261 -24.35 41.64 0.92
CA VAL A 261 -24.46 41.04 -0.41
C VAL A 261 -25.83 40.40 -0.56
N MET A 262 -26.25 39.58 0.39
CA MET A 262 -27.54 38.89 0.36
C MET A 262 -28.72 39.88 0.27
N GLN A 263 -28.73 40.90 1.11
CA GLN A 263 -29.74 41.93 1.10
C GLN A 263 -29.81 42.64 -0.26
N ARG A 264 -28.64 42.97 -0.86
CA ARG A 264 -28.57 43.57 -2.19
C ARG A 264 -29.13 42.67 -3.29
N LEU A 265 -28.85 41.40 -3.24
CA LEU A 265 -29.34 40.41 -4.23
C LEU A 265 -30.86 40.21 -4.14
N VAL A 266 -31.41 40.23 -2.95
CA VAL A 266 -32.86 40.18 -2.73
C VAL A 266 -33.50 41.51 -3.24
N ALA A 267 -32.94 42.66 -2.90
CA ALA A 267 -33.46 43.95 -3.41
C ALA A 267 -33.37 44.11 -4.94
N GLN A 268 -32.49 43.35 -5.58
CA GLN A 268 -32.39 43.27 -7.05
C GLN A 268 -33.29 42.21 -7.69
N GLY A 269 -34.00 41.41 -6.89
CA GLY A 269 -34.82 40.29 -7.38
C GLY A 269 -34.03 39.09 -7.91
N VAL A 270 -32.74 39.01 -7.57
CA VAL A 270 -31.91 37.85 -7.94
C VAL A 270 -32.20 36.66 -7.06
N TRP A 271 -32.37 36.89 -5.75
CA TRP A 271 -32.74 35.86 -4.77
C TRP A 271 -34.06 36.22 -4.11
N PRO A 272 -34.87 35.20 -3.70
CA PRO A 272 -36.13 35.45 -2.99
C PRO A 272 -35.88 35.82 -1.52
N GLU A 273 -36.83 36.56 -0.91
CA GLU A 273 -36.66 37.08 0.47
C GLU A 273 -36.42 35.97 1.53
N PRO A 274 -37.05 34.78 1.48
CA PRO A 274 -36.78 33.72 2.45
C PRO A 274 -35.30 33.34 2.54
N VAL A 275 -34.54 33.36 1.42
CA VAL A 275 -33.11 33.09 1.39
C VAL A 275 -32.31 34.08 2.27
N TRP A 276 -32.75 35.34 2.31
CA TRP A 276 -32.16 36.35 3.20
C TRP A 276 -32.47 36.03 4.69
N LEU A 277 -33.71 35.70 4.99
CA LEU A 277 -34.16 35.40 6.35
C LEU A 277 -33.42 34.17 6.93
N GLU A 278 -33.28 33.14 6.15
CA GLU A 278 -32.54 31.94 6.52
C GLU A 278 -31.03 32.21 6.62
N GLY A 279 -30.47 32.83 5.58
CA GLY A 279 -29.01 32.98 5.48
C GLY A 279 -28.42 33.94 6.53
N ARG A 280 -29.19 34.92 7.05
CA ARG A 280 -28.70 35.82 8.10
C ARG A 280 -28.52 35.09 9.46
N ILE A 281 -29.27 34.00 9.68
CA ILE A 281 -29.17 33.18 10.89
C ILE A 281 -27.96 32.21 10.80
N GLU A 282 -27.57 31.82 9.61
CA GLU A 282 -26.45 30.94 9.38
C GLU A 282 -25.12 31.57 9.89
N PRO A 283 -24.44 30.95 10.86
CA PRO A 283 -23.22 31.50 11.40
C PRO A 283 -22.06 31.41 10.38
N VAL A 284 -21.14 32.36 10.43
CA VAL A 284 -19.87 32.27 9.66
C VAL A 284 -18.89 31.38 10.42
N LEU A 285 -18.96 30.08 10.14
CA LEU A 285 -18.07 29.07 10.71
C LEU A 285 -16.89 28.81 9.74
N ALA A 286 -15.95 29.72 9.70
CA ALA A 286 -14.74 29.51 8.92
C ALA A 286 -13.70 28.75 9.75
N ARG A 287 -13.27 27.62 9.23
CA ARG A 287 -12.08 26.93 9.75
C ARG A 287 -10.85 27.70 9.26
N GLY A 288 -9.86 27.95 10.14
CA GLY A 288 -8.61 28.58 9.72
C GLY A 288 -7.91 27.68 8.70
N HIS A 289 -7.14 28.26 7.78
CA HIS A 289 -6.43 27.62 6.66
C HIS A 289 -6.37 26.09 6.72
N PHE A 290 -7.47 25.44 6.38
CA PHE A 290 -7.52 23.98 6.34
C PHE A 290 -7.02 23.52 4.97
N THR A 291 -5.72 23.23 4.89
CA THR A 291 -5.21 22.42 3.80
C THR A 291 -5.47 20.96 4.16
N PRO A 292 -6.26 20.22 3.39
CA PRO A 292 -6.41 18.79 3.61
C PRO A 292 -5.04 18.12 3.73
N MET A 293 -4.86 17.27 4.73
CA MET A 293 -3.58 16.63 5.04
C MET A 293 -3.79 15.12 5.21
N GLU A 294 -4.58 14.53 4.32
CA GLU A 294 -4.85 13.09 4.28
C GLU A 294 -3.85 12.39 3.37
N ALA A 295 -3.43 11.20 3.71
CA ALA A 295 -2.43 10.41 3.00
C ALA A 295 -1.17 11.24 2.61
N PRO A 296 -0.52 11.97 3.55
CA PRO A 296 0.44 13.02 3.20
C PRO A 296 1.67 12.50 2.45
N LEU A 297 2.18 11.32 2.77
CA LEU A 297 3.32 10.70 2.08
C LEU A 297 2.92 10.19 0.70
N PHE A 298 1.78 9.51 0.61
CA PHE A 298 1.21 9.08 -0.66
C PHE A 298 0.92 10.25 -1.60
N ALA A 299 0.29 11.33 -1.08
CA ALA A 299 -0.03 12.49 -1.89
C ALA A 299 1.23 13.16 -2.45
N ARG A 300 2.34 13.19 -1.70
CA ARG A 300 3.63 13.66 -2.21
C ARG A 300 4.13 12.74 -3.33
N LEU A 301 4.15 11.42 -3.09
CA LEU A 301 4.53 10.43 -4.09
C LEU A 301 3.71 10.60 -5.38
N ALA A 302 2.39 10.73 -5.26
CA ALA A 302 1.49 10.90 -6.39
C ALA A 302 1.73 12.23 -7.13
N ALA A 303 1.97 13.33 -6.39
CA ALA A 303 2.26 14.62 -6.97
C ALA A 303 3.60 14.64 -7.72
N ASP A 304 4.64 14.00 -7.18
CA ASP A 304 5.98 13.99 -7.78
C ASP A 304 6.03 13.17 -9.08
N ASN A 305 5.19 12.14 -9.20
CA ASN A 305 5.12 11.26 -10.36
C ASN A 305 4.11 11.69 -11.44
N GLN A 306 3.42 12.81 -11.28
CA GLN A 306 2.42 13.30 -12.24
C GLN A 306 2.67 14.78 -12.58
N THR A 307 2.38 15.18 -13.82
CA THR A 307 2.61 16.56 -14.29
C THR A 307 1.35 17.44 -14.25
N GLY A 308 0.16 16.84 -14.10
CA GLY A 308 -1.11 17.56 -14.07
C GLY A 308 -1.34 18.34 -12.78
N ALA A 309 -2.13 19.41 -12.85
CA ALA A 309 -2.55 20.17 -11.66
C ALA A 309 -3.53 19.37 -10.76
N LEU A 310 -4.34 18.50 -11.34
CA LEU A 310 -5.24 17.60 -10.63
C LEU A 310 -4.78 16.16 -10.83
N VAL A 311 -4.50 15.45 -9.71
CA VAL A 311 -4.10 14.04 -9.71
C VAL A 311 -5.24 13.22 -9.10
N HIS A 312 -6.00 12.55 -9.95
CA HIS A 312 -7.11 11.68 -9.53
C HIS A 312 -6.57 10.31 -9.11
N THR A 313 -6.86 9.91 -7.87
CA THR A 313 -6.38 8.65 -7.31
C THR A 313 -7.50 7.66 -7.02
N THR A 314 -7.13 6.43 -6.65
CA THR A 314 -8.05 5.36 -6.27
C THR A 314 -8.31 5.31 -4.75
N ILE A 315 -7.70 6.20 -3.97
CA ILE A 315 -7.85 6.27 -2.51
C ILE A 315 -9.30 6.56 -2.13
N ASP A 316 -9.85 5.80 -1.20
CA ASP A 316 -11.09 6.15 -0.51
C ASP A 316 -10.77 7.08 0.67
N GLY A 317 -11.08 8.37 0.53
CA GLY A 317 -10.73 9.38 1.53
C GLY A 317 -11.41 9.15 2.88
N ASP A 318 -12.59 8.53 2.94
CA ASP A 318 -13.28 8.25 4.21
C ASP A 318 -12.58 7.09 4.95
N LEU A 319 -12.21 6.05 4.21
CA LEU A 319 -11.45 4.91 4.71
C LEU A 319 -10.02 5.33 5.13
N GLN A 320 -9.37 6.15 4.31
CA GLN A 320 -8.04 6.70 4.59
C GLN A 320 -8.00 7.44 5.94
N ARG A 321 -8.92 8.36 6.15
CA ARG A 321 -9.02 9.16 7.37
C ARG A 321 -9.25 8.28 8.61
N TRP A 322 -10.12 7.27 8.46
CA TRP A 322 -10.37 6.33 9.55
C TRP A 322 -9.10 5.51 9.87
N LEU A 323 -8.38 5.02 8.85
CA LEU A 323 -7.16 4.23 9.02
C LEU A 323 -6.02 5.03 9.63
N GLU A 324 -5.81 6.28 9.21
CA GLU A 324 -4.82 7.18 9.84
C GLU A 324 -5.12 7.38 11.34
N GLY A 325 -6.36 7.65 11.68
CA GLY A 325 -6.80 7.76 13.08
C GLY A 325 -6.62 6.47 13.87
N ARG A 326 -6.90 5.31 13.22
CA ARG A 326 -6.71 3.99 13.83
C ARG A 326 -5.25 3.66 14.10
N VAL A 327 -4.39 3.90 13.11
CA VAL A 327 -2.93 3.69 13.23
C VAL A 327 -2.33 4.62 14.27
N ALA A 328 -2.68 5.91 14.25
CA ALA A 328 -2.20 6.89 15.24
C ALA A 328 -2.64 6.53 16.68
N SER A 329 -3.86 6.04 16.86
CA SER A 329 -4.32 5.56 18.15
C SER A 329 -3.60 4.27 18.58
N TYR A 330 -3.39 3.34 17.66
CA TYR A 330 -2.76 2.05 17.92
C TYR A 330 -1.31 2.20 18.33
N ILE A 331 -0.54 3.06 17.66
CA ILE A 331 0.90 3.22 17.87
C ILE A 331 1.26 3.82 19.25
N ARG A 332 0.31 4.45 19.93
CA ARG A 332 0.53 5.02 21.28
C ARG A 332 0.86 3.98 22.35
N ARG A 333 0.60 2.69 22.09
CA ARG A 333 0.94 1.56 22.97
C ARG A 333 2.41 1.19 22.91
N PHE A 334 3.15 1.72 21.95
CA PHE A 334 4.54 1.36 21.67
C PHE A 334 5.47 2.53 21.98
N PRO A 335 6.78 2.28 22.18
CA PRO A 335 7.76 3.34 22.41
C PRO A 335 7.67 4.45 21.37
N GLU A 336 8.01 5.68 21.76
CA GLU A 336 7.87 6.88 20.92
C GLU A 336 8.57 6.80 19.55
N GLN A 337 9.67 6.07 19.43
CA GLN A 337 10.41 5.89 18.16
C GLN A 337 9.76 4.89 17.21
N THR A 338 8.71 4.19 17.65
CA THR A 338 8.03 3.19 16.83
C THR A 338 7.10 3.86 15.83
N SER A 339 7.12 3.41 14.59
CA SER A 339 6.19 3.82 13.53
C SER A 339 5.43 2.60 12.99
N ALA A 340 4.45 2.86 12.15
CA ALA A 340 3.67 1.83 11.46
C ALA A 340 3.32 2.29 10.06
N ALA A 341 3.25 1.33 9.13
CA ALA A 341 2.72 1.54 7.79
C ALA A 341 1.61 0.55 7.50
N LEU A 342 0.66 0.96 6.68
CA LEU A 342 -0.46 0.13 6.25
C LEU A 342 -0.79 0.42 4.79
N LEU A 343 -0.99 -0.65 4.03
CA LEU A 343 -1.46 -0.59 2.65
C LEU A 343 -2.67 -1.51 2.49
N LEU A 344 -3.75 -0.96 1.96
CA LEU A 344 -5.00 -1.68 1.68
C LEU A 344 -5.31 -1.63 0.18
N VAL A 345 -5.49 -2.79 -0.42
CA VAL A 345 -5.72 -2.97 -1.86
C VAL A 345 -6.96 -3.80 -2.12
N ASP A 346 -7.74 -3.43 -3.12
CA ASP A 346 -8.86 -4.18 -3.67
C ASP A 346 -8.31 -5.23 -4.66
N ASN A 347 -8.45 -6.52 -4.36
CA ASN A 347 -7.86 -7.63 -5.13
C ASN A 347 -8.37 -7.70 -6.58
N LYS A 348 -9.61 -7.28 -6.83
CA LYS A 348 -10.20 -7.35 -8.18
C LYS A 348 -9.52 -6.38 -9.15
N THR A 349 -9.21 -5.18 -8.69
CA THR A 349 -8.68 -4.09 -9.52
C THR A 349 -7.22 -3.78 -9.23
N MET A 350 -6.68 -4.29 -8.13
CA MET A 350 -5.39 -3.90 -7.55
C MET A 350 -5.31 -2.41 -7.17
N ALA A 351 -6.47 -1.76 -7.06
CA ALA A 351 -6.55 -0.35 -6.68
C ALA A 351 -6.21 -0.16 -5.20
N VAL A 352 -5.27 0.75 -4.93
CA VAL A 352 -4.96 1.19 -3.56
C VAL A 352 -6.15 1.97 -3.01
N ARG A 353 -6.78 1.47 -1.96
CA ARG A 353 -7.91 2.12 -1.29
C ARG A 353 -7.51 2.94 -0.09
N ALA A 354 -6.41 2.56 0.57
CA ALA A 354 -5.83 3.37 1.63
C ALA A 354 -4.32 3.13 1.73
N TYR A 355 -3.59 4.17 2.11
CA TYR A 355 -2.14 4.22 2.16
C TYR A 355 -1.68 5.04 3.38
N VAL A 356 -1.22 4.37 4.41
CA VAL A 356 -0.63 4.99 5.59
C VAL A 356 0.87 4.73 5.58
N GLY A 357 1.66 5.69 5.13
CA GLY A 357 3.11 5.54 4.98
C GLY A 357 3.88 5.68 6.31
N SER A 358 3.26 6.28 7.32
CA SER A 358 3.85 6.51 8.65
C SER A 358 2.73 6.63 9.68
N ALA A 359 2.99 6.28 10.93
CA ALA A 359 2.00 6.33 12.00
C ALA A 359 1.52 7.74 12.34
N GLU A 360 2.40 8.73 12.28
CA GLU A 360 2.11 10.15 12.57
C GLU A 360 2.97 11.04 11.68
N TYR A 361 2.39 11.57 10.61
CA TYR A 361 3.08 12.51 9.74
C TYR A 361 3.50 13.77 10.51
N GLY A 362 4.75 14.22 10.32
CA GLY A 362 5.29 15.41 10.98
C GLY A 362 5.90 15.13 12.37
N ASN A 363 5.67 13.99 12.98
CA ASN A 363 6.29 13.62 14.25
C ASN A 363 7.75 13.18 14.03
N LEU A 364 8.71 14.02 14.41
CA LEU A 364 10.14 13.75 14.22
C LEU A 364 10.64 12.56 15.03
N ARG A 365 10.10 12.34 16.25
CA ARG A 365 10.50 11.22 17.11
C ARG A 365 10.11 9.87 16.51
N ARG A 366 9.00 9.81 15.74
CA ARG A 366 8.53 8.64 15.02
C ARG A 366 9.02 8.57 13.58
N HIS A 367 9.94 9.45 13.18
CA HIS A 367 10.39 9.60 11.78
C HIS A 367 9.22 9.74 10.79
N GLY A 368 8.21 10.54 11.15
CA GLY A 368 6.93 10.63 10.44
C GLY A 368 6.98 11.08 8.99
N TYR A 369 8.14 11.56 8.51
CA TYR A 369 8.38 11.93 7.11
C TYR A 369 8.91 10.78 6.24
N LEU A 370 9.26 9.62 6.85
CA LEU A 370 9.71 8.44 6.11
C LEU A 370 8.51 7.60 5.67
N ASP A 371 8.49 7.28 4.38
CA ASP A 371 7.47 6.42 3.80
C ASP A 371 7.84 4.95 3.95
N MET A 372 7.25 4.29 4.96
CA MET A 372 7.54 2.90 5.28
C MET A 372 6.82 1.90 4.37
N VAL A 373 5.90 2.35 3.49
CA VAL A 373 5.36 1.52 2.41
C VAL A 373 6.40 1.34 1.31
N GLN A 374 7.21 2.38 1.05
CA GLN A 374 8.26 2.38 0.03
C GLN A 374 9.64 1.97 0.58
N ALA A 375 9.82 1.97 1.89
CA ALA A 375 11.09 1.59 2.50
C ALA A 375 11.39 0.10 2.28
N ILE A 376 12.63 -0.20 1.89
CA ILE A 376 13.12 -1.57 1.76
C ILE A 376 13.44 -2.10 3.15
N ARG A 377 12.78 -3.22 3.55
CA ARG A 377 12.92 -3.86 4.87
C ARG A 377 13.01 -5.36 4.73
N SER A 378 13.59 -6.02 5.73
CA SER A 378 13.62 -7.48 5.79
C SER A 378 12.20 -8.05 5.93
N PRO A 379 11.78 -8.96 5.03
CA PRO A 379 10.46 -9.58 5.10
C PRO A 379 10.29 -10.57 6.26
N GLY A 380 11.36 -11.00 6.90
CA GLY A 380 11.32 -12.11 7.82
C GLY A 380 10.67 -13.34 7.18
N SER A 381 9.69 -13.93 7.86
CA SER A 381 8.97 -15.14 7.39
C SER A 381 7.84 -14.87 6.38
N THR A 382 7.64 -13.65 5.89
CA THR A 382 6.50 -13.36 4.98
C THR A 382 6.66 -13.98 3.59
N LEU A 383 7.85 -14.40 3.18
CA LEU A 383 8.07 -15.07 1.90
C LEU A 383 7.80 -16.59 1.92
N LYS A 384 7.68 -17.22 3.09
CA LYS A 384 7.47 -18.67 3.22
C LYS A 384 6.28 -19.23 2.42
N PRO A 385 5.10 -18.58 2.37
CA PRO A 385 3.98 -19.04 1.55
C PRO A 385 4.35 -19.25 0.08
N PHE A 386 5.17 -18.37 -0.47
CA PHE A 386 5.59 -18.41 -1.88
C PHE A 386 6.68 -19.45 -2.12
N ILE A 387 7.56 -19.69 -1.15
CA ILE A 387 8.53 -20.80 -1.18
C ILE A 387 7.81 -22.13 -1.27
N TYR A 388 6.85 -22.36 -0.39
CA TYR A 388 6.06 -23.60 -0.37
C TYR A 388 5.16 -23.73 -1.61
N GLY A 389 4.52 -22.64 -2.05
CA GLY A 389 3.68 -22.65 -3.23
C GLY A 389 4.47 -22.99 -4.50
N LEU A 390 5.63 -22.38 -4.69
CA LEU A 390 6.51 -22.69 -5.82
C LEU A 390 7.07 -24.11 -5.76
N ALA A 391 7.39 -24.63 -4.55
CA ALA A 391 7.82 -26.00 -4.40
C ALA A 391 6.70 -27.00 -4.71
N MET A 392 5.42 -26.67 -4.46
CA MET A 392 4.28 -27.47 -4.92
C MET A 392 4.15 -27.45 -6.43
N ASP A 393 4.29 -26.30 -7.09
CA ASP A 393 4.25 -26.17 -8.54
C ASP A 393 5.34 -26.98 -9.23
N GLU A 394 6.53 -27.07 -8.62
CA GLU A 394 7.64 -27.87 -9.11
C GLU A 394 7.47 -29.39 -8.80
N GLY A 395 6.40 -29.77 -8.09
CA GLY A 395 6.15 -31.15 -7.71
C GLY A 395 7.12 -31.71 -6.66
N LEU A 396 7.72 -30.84 -5.84
CA LEU A 396 8.68 -31.24 -4.80
C LEU A 396 7.99 -31.61 -3.48
N VAL A 397 6.84 -31.00 -3.20
CA VAL A 397 6.09 -31.16 -1.94
C VAL A 397 4.58 -31.09 -2.18
N HIS A 398 3.80 -31.60 -1.22
CA HIS A 398 2.35 -31.43 -1.09
C HIS A 398 2.00 -30.97 0.33
N SER A 399 0.74 -30.67 0.62
CA SER A 399 0.32 -30.05 1.90
C SER A 399 0.68 -30.85 3.15
N ALA A 400 0.75 -32.18 3.03
CA ALA A 400 1.12 -33.10 4.12
C ALA A 400 2.51 -33.72 3.94
N SER A 401 3.38 -33.22 3.06
CA SER A 401 4.77 -33.70 2.93
C SER A 401 5.46 -33.64 4.29
N LEU A 402 6.20 -34.73 4.59
CA LEU A 402 7.03 -34.82 5.77
C LEU A 402 8.22 -33.85 5.65
N LEU A 403 8.33 -32.94 6.59
CA LEU A 403 9.46 -32.00 6.72
C LEU A 403 10.14 -32.20 8.07
N SER A 404 11.45 -31.95 8.13
CA SER A 404 12.27 -32.12 9.32
C SER A 404 12.40 -30.80 10.08
N ASP A 405 11.77 -30.73 11.25
CA ASP A 405 12.00 -29.61 12.19
C ASP A 405 12.96 -30.07 13.28
N ALA A 406 14.22 -30.28 12.92
CA ALA A 406 15.29 -30.81 13.75
C ALA A 406 16.59 -29.99 13.55
N PRO A 407 17.53 -30.01 14.49
CA PRO A 407 18.84 -29.41 14.34
C PRO A 407 19.56 -29.95 13.11
N ARG A 408 20.16 -29.05 12.34
CA ARG A 408 20.90 -29.43 11.13
C ARG A 408 22.34 -29.78 11.50
N LEU A 409 22.63 -31.06 11.45
CA LEU A 409 23.96 -31.62 11.69
C LEU A 409 24.77 -31.57 10.38
N GLY A 410 26.06 -31.23 10.45
CA GLY A 410 26.96 -31.24 9.28
C GLY A 410 26.77 -30.07 8.31
N SER A 411 25.98 -29.05 8.64
CA SER A 411 25.83 -27.83 7.86
C SER A 411 26.38 -26.62 8.61
N ASP A 412 27.06 -25.71 7.88
CA ASP A 412 27.55 -24.44 8.44
C ASP A 412 26.38 -23.49 8.75
N TYR A 413 25.26 -23.61 8.01
CA TYR A 413 24.06 -22.82 8.22
C TYR A 413 23.06 -23.59 9.12
N ARG A 414 22.96 -23.16 10.37
CA ARG A 414 22.14 -23.80 11.42
C ARG A 414 20.98 -22.88 11.87
N PRO A 415 19.89 -22.80 11.11
CA PRO A 415 18.73 -22.03 11.52
C PRO A 415 18.09 -22.62 12.77
N ALA A 416 17.68 -21.77 13.70
CA ALA A 416 16.85 -22.13 14.84
C ALA A 416 15.45 -21.58 14.67
N ASN A 417 14.45 -22.23 15.29
CA ASN A 417 13.09 -21.69 15.35
C ASN A 417 13.01 -20.49 16.30
N PHE A 418 11.98 -19.66 16.11
CA PHE A 418 11.73 -18.51 16.96
C PHE A 418 11.53 -18.88 18.45
N SER A 419 10.91 -20.04 18.70
CA SER A 419 10.71 -20.62 20.04
C SER A 419 12.00 -21.19 20.66
N GLY A 420 13.04 -21.41 19.88
CA GLY A 420 14.25 -22.10 20.25
C GLY A 420 14.10 -23.64 20.37
N ALA A 421 12.90 -24.18 20.19
CA ALA A 421 12.62 -25.62 20.25
C ALA A 421 12.37 -26.20 18.86
N PHE A 422 12.62 -27.53 18.72
CA PHE A 422 12.34 -28.29 17.51
C PHE A 422 11.22 -29.28 17.78
N GLN A 423 10.36 -29.51 16.76
CA GLN A 423 9.17 -30.37 16.88
C GLN A 423 9.39 -31.78 16.31
N GLY A 424 10.43 -31.98 15.53
CA GLY A 424 10.69 -33.22 14.83
C GLY A 424 9.91 -33.33 13.51
N PRO A 425 9.18 -34.42 13.26
CA PRO A 425 8.39 -34.61 12.05
C PRO A 425 7.19 -33.66 12.06
N VAL A 426 7.04 -32.87 10.99
CA VAL A 426 5.91 -31.95 10.79
C VAL A 426 5.41 -32.03 9.36
N THR A 427 4.12 -31.75 9.16
CA THR A 427 3.58 -31.55 7.82
C THR A 427 3.99 -30.16 7.30
N LEU A 428 4.01 -29.98 5.98
CA LEU A 428 4.17 -28.66 5.37
C LEU A 428 3.10 -27.68 5.90
N THR A 429 1.86 -28.15 6.06
CA THR A 429 0.76 -27.37 6.65
C THR A 429 1.14 -26.84 8.03
N GLN A 430 1.58 -27.72 8.94
CA GLN A 430 2.03 -27.33 10.28
C GLN A 430 3.23 -26.40 10.24
N ALA A 431 4.22 -26.68 9.39
CA ALA A 431 5.42 -25.86 9.23
C ALA A 431 5.09 -24.42 8.79
N LEU A 432 4.14 -24.25 7.85
CA LEU A 432 3.71 -22.93 7.38
C LEU A 432 2.86 -22.19 8.43
N GLN A 433 1.91 -22.86 9.06
CA GLN A 433 1.04 -22.30 10.10
C GLN A 433 1.83 -21.82 11.31
N GLN A 434 2.77 -22.62 11.78
CA GLN A 434 3.63 -22.28 12.92
C GLN A 434 4.85 -21.46 12.52
N SER A 435 5.01 -21.20 11.21
CA SER A 435 6.13 -20.41 10.69
C SER A 435 7.52 -20.96 11.03
N LEU A 436 7.66 -22.30 11.08
CA LEU A 436 8.92 -22.96 11.42
C LEU A 436 10.03 -22.58 10.42
N ASN A 437 11.25 -22.47 10.93
CA ASN A 437 12.38 -21.98 10.15
C ASN A 437 13.09 -23.09 9.39
N VAL A 438 13.41 -24.18 10.08
CA VAL A 438 14.18 -25.29 9.51
C VAL A 438 13.47 -25.93 8.31
N PRO A 439 12.15 -26.26 8.39
CA PRO A 439 11.41 -26.78 7.26
C PRO A 439 11.38 -25.83 6.05
N ALA A 440 11.28 -24.51 6.30
CA ALA A 440 11.27 -23.53 5.21
C ALA A 440 12.61 -23.43 4.48
N VAL A 441 13.71 -23.55 5.23
CA VAL A 441 15.07 -23.62 4.66
C VAL A 441 15.25 -24.91 3.87
N GLN A 442 14.82 -26.07 4.40
CA GLN A 442 14.86 -27.36 3.71
C GLN A 442 14.16 -27.30 2.35
N VAL A 443 12.95 -26.74 2.30
CA VAL A 443 12.19 -26.64 1.05
C VAL A 443 12.82 -25.64 0.09
N LEU A 444 13.36 -24.49 0.57
CA LEU A 444 14.03 -23.52 -0.29
C LEU A 444 15.33 -24.09 -0.89
N GLU A 445 16.07 -24.91 -0.15
CA GLU A 445 17.24 -25.62 -0.70
C GLU A 445 16.85 -26.58 -1.82
N ALA A 446 15.77 -27.35 -1.63
CA ALA A 446 15.24 -28.25 -2.65
C ALA A 446 14.71 -27.50 -3.88
N LEU A 447 14.04 -26.36 -3.69
CA LEU A 447 13.55 -25.51 -4.76
C LEU A 447 14.68 -24.80 -5.53
N GLY A 448 15.72 -24.39 -4.83
CA GLY A 448 16.80 -23.56 -5.29
C GLY A 448 16.53 -22.06 -5.05
N PRO A 449 17.37 -21.37 -4.25
CA PRO A 449 17.20 -19.93 -3.98
C PRO A 449 17.19 -19.05 -5.22
N ASP A 450 18.02 -19.36 -6.22
CA ASP A 450 18.06 -18.64 -7.53
C ASP A 450 16.74 -18.76 -8.28
N LYS A 451 16.10 -19.93 -8.22
CA LYS A 451 14.81 -20.17 -8.86
C LYS A 451 13.70 -19.33 -8.19
N LEU A 452 13.68 -19.27 -6.86
CA LEU A 452 12.76 -18.38 -6.14
C LEU A 452 12.92 -16.94 -6.58
N VAL A 453 14.16 -16.41 -6.59
CA VAL A 453 14.43 -15.01 -6.95
C VAL A 453 14.02 -14.74 -8.40
N SER A 454 14.37 -15.63 -9.33
CA SER A 454 14.01 -15.51 -10.75
C SER A 454 12.49 -15.53 -10.97
N ARG A 455 11.77 -16.41 -10.26
CA ARG A 455 10.29 -16.48 -10.35
C ARG A 455 9.63 -15.20 -9.81
N LEU A 456 10.14 -14.65 -8.71
CA LEU A 456 9.66 -13.37 -8.14
C LEU A 456 9.96 -12.19 -9.08
N ASP A 457 11.16 -12.12 -9.67
CA ASP A 457 11.54 -11.04 -10.61
C ASP A 457 10.68 -11.08 -11.89
N ASN A 458 10.43 -12.28 -12.44
CA ASN A 458 9.52 -12.47 -13.58
C ASN A 458 8.08 -12.06 -13.25
N ALA A 459 7.63 -12.25 -12.01
CA ALA A 459 6.34 -11.77 -11.52
C ALA A 459 6.32 -10.25 -11.23
N GLY A 460 7.44 -9.55 -11.43
CA GLY A 460 7.57 -8.11 -11.22
C GLY A 460 7.91 -7.70 -9.78
N VAL A 461 8.34 -8.64 -8.95
CA VAL A 461 8.74 -8.39 -7.56
C VAL A 461 10.23 -8.62 -7.40
N ARG A 462 10.99 -7.55 -7.37
CA ARG A 462 12.45 -7.58 -7.23
C ARG A 462 12.86 -7.48 -5.75
N LEU A 463 13.59 -8.49 -5.27
CA LEU A 463 14.20 -8.48 -3.95
C LEU A 463 15.51 -7.67 -3.97
N ALA A 464 15.75 -6.90 -2.92
CA ALA A 464 17.05 -6.30 -2.67
C ALA A 464 17.94 -7.32 -1.91
N LEU A 465 18.94 -7.82 -2.58
CA LEU A 465 19.90 -8.80 -2.04
C LEU A 465 21.26 -8.12 -1.84
N SER A 466 21.94 -8.44 -0.73
CA SER A 466 23.32 -8.02 -0.48
C SER A 466 24.33 -8.96 -1.16
N ASP A 467 23.94 -10.24 -1.31
CA ASP A 467 24.79 -11.31 -1.83
C ASP A 467 24.03 -12.18 -2.84
N LYS A 468 24.69 -13.23 -3.35
CA LYS A 468 24.01 -14.24 -4.18
C LYS A 468 22.84 -14.87 -3.42
N PRO A 469 21.77 -15.26 -4.15
CA PRO A 469 20.65 -15.96 -3.54
C PRO A 469 21.11 -17.16 -2.71
N ASN A 470 20.63 -17.25 -1.49
CA ASN A 470 20.97 -18.32 -0.55
C ASN A 470 19.78 -18.70 0.33
N PRO A 471 19.81 -19.85 1.04
CA PRO A 471 18.68 -20.34 1.82
C PRO A 471 18.22 -19.42 2.95
N ALA A 472 19.03 -18.47 3.42
CA ALA A 472 18.66 -17.52 4.46
C ALA A 472 17.54 -16.54 3.99
N ILE A 473 17.25 -16.47 2.69
CA ILE A 473 16.11 -15.72 2.14
C ILE A 473 14.79 -16.20 2.75
N ALA A 474 14.66 -17.49 3.09
CA ALA A 474 13.48 -18.04 3.79
C ALA A 474 13.23 -17.38 5.16
N LEU A 475 14.26 -16.78 5.75
CA LEU A 475 14.26 -16.15 7.06
C LEU A 475 14.38 -14.62 7.00
N GLY A 476 14.41 -14.07 5.78
CA GLY A 476 14.41 -12.63 5.56
C GLY A 476 15.78 -12.01 5.25
N ALA A 477 16.77 -12.80 4.81
CA ALA A 477 18.05 -12.27 4.27
C ALA A 477 17.84 -11.65 2.87
N ALA A 478 16.86 -10.77 2.76
CA ALA A 478 16.50 -10.01 1.57
C ALA A 478 15.79 -8.75 1.99
N GLY A 479 15.74 -7.75 1.11
CA GLY A 479 14.94 -6.55 1.31
C GLY A 479 13.73 -6.52 0.37
N ILE A 480 12.58 -6.06 0.86
CA ILE A 480 11.35 -5.91 0.09
C ILE A 480 10.55 -4.69 0.58
N ARG A 481 9.72 -4.12 -0.29
CA ARG A 481 8.78 -3.06 0.06
C ARG A 481 7.42 -3.64 0.48
N LEU A 482 6.69 -2.92 1.32
CA LEU A 482 5.34 -3.34 1.72
C LEU A 482 4.40 -3.48 0.51
N GLU A 483 4.48 -2.58 -0.47
CA GLU A 483 3.66 -2.66 -1.69
C GLU A 483 3.92 -3.94 -2.49
N GLN A 484 5.16 -4.41 -2.54
CA GLN A 484 5.53 -5.65 -3.22
C GLN A 484 5.01 -6.89 -2.46
N LEU A 485 5.06 -6.87 -1.12
CA LEU A 485 4.43 -7.93 -0.31
C LEU A 485 2.92 -7.98 -0.52
N VAL A 486 2.25 -6.82 -0.56
CA VAL A 486 0.81 -6.75 -0.85
C VAL A 486 0.50 -7.31 -2.24
N ALA A 487 1.32 -7.01 -3.25
CA ALA A 487 1.19 -7.59 -4.59
C ALA A 487 1.31 -9.13 -4.55
N LEU A 488 2.31 -9.66 -3.85
CA LEU A 488 2.50 -11.11 -3.69
C LEU A 488 1.29 -11.78 -3.02
N TYR A 489 0.84 -11.25 -1.87
CA TYR A 489 -0.26 -11.86 -1.12
C TYR A 489 -1.58 -11.81 -1.88
N SER A 490 -1.84 -10.78 -2.68
CA SER A 490 -3.04 -10.70 -3.53
C SER A 490 -3.14 -11.87 -4.51
N ALA A 491 -2.00 -12.44 -4.94
CA ALA A 491 -1.96 -13.57 -5.86
C ALA A 491 -2.64 -14.83 -5.29
N LEU A 492 -2.68 -14.98 -3.97
CA LEU A 492 -3.30 -16.15 -3.33
C LEU A 492 -4.83 -16.24 -3.57
N THR A 493 -5.48 -15.12 -3.88
CA THR A 493 -6.92 -15.07 -4.23
C THR A 493 -7.17 -14.61 -5.66
N ARG A 494 -6.11 -14.48 -6.46
CA ARG A 494 -6.12 -14.08 -7.87
C ARG A 494 -5.52 -15.19 -8.75
N GLU A 495 -5.80 -16.44 -8.44
CA GLU A 495 -5.35 -17.60 -9.21
C GLU A 495 -3.83 -17.63 -9.44
N GLY A 496 -3.06 -17.19 -8.45
CA GLY A 496 -1.60 -17.13 -8.51
C GLY A 496 -1.01 -15.96 -9.30
N GLN A 497 -1.85 -15.01 -9.77
CA GLN A 497 -1.43 -13.85 -10.55
C GLN A 497 -1.03 -12.68 -9.66
N VAL A 498 0.23 -12.28 -9.73
CA VAL A 498 0.76 -11.06 -9.09
C VAL A 498 0.49 -9.85 -9.95
N ALA A 499 0.05 -8.76 -9.34
CA ALA A 499 0.02 -7.46 -9.99
C ALA A 499 0.41 -6.37 -9.00
N MET A 500 1.21 -5.41 -9.46
CA MET A 500 1.57 -4.27 -8.60
C MET A 500 0.33 -3.40 -8.34
N PRO A 501 0.18 -2.88 -7.12
CA PRO A 501 -0.92 -1.97 -6.79
C PRO A 501 -0.93 -0.74 -7.70
N VAL A 502 -2.13 -0.34 -8.14
CA VAL A 502 -2.38 0.87 -8.93
C VAL A 502 -3.07 1.91 -8.09
N TRP A 503 -2.71 3.17 -8.27
CA TRP A 503 -3.19 4.27 -7.44
C TRP A 503 -3.75 5.45 -8.22
N LEU A 504 -3.60 5.47 -9.56
CA LEU A 504 -4.24 6.47 -10.42
C LEU A 504 -5.60 6.00 -10.91
N ALA A 505 -6.55 6.91 -10.98
CA ALA A 505 -7.85 6.65 -11.59
C ALA A 505 -7.68 6.27 -13.07
N GLY A 506 -8.34 5.18 -13.48
CA GLY A 506 -8.26 4.66 -14.86
C GLY A 506 -7.01 3.83 -15.16
N GLN A 507 -6.04 3.75 -14.25
CA GLN A 507 -4.88 2.87 -14.42
C GLN A 507 -5.30 1.41 -14.28
N GLN A 508 -4.81 0.56 -15.17
CA GLN A 508 -5.02 -0.89 -15.11
C GLN A 508 -3.78 -1.58 -14.58
N ALA A 509 -3.98 -2.57 -13.71
CA ALA A 509 -2.91 -3.39 -13.18
C ALA A 509 -2.50 -4.46 -14.20
N VAL A 510 -1.20 -4.65 -14.36
CA VAL A 510 -0.64 -5.70 -15.23
C VAL A 510 -0.39 -6.94 -14.38
N SER A 511 -1.10 -8.03 -14.66
CA SER A 511 -0.96 -9.33 -13.99
C SER A 511 0.15 -10.16 -14.62
N ARG A 512 0.91 -10.85 -13.76
CA ARG A 512 1.98 -11.79 -14.13
C ARG A 512 1.87 -13.06 -13.30
N PRO A 513 2.04 -14.26 -13.90
CA PRO A 513 1.94 -15.50 -13.16
C PRO A 513 3.12 -15.68 -12.19
N LEU A 514 2.84 -16.15 -10.99
CA LEU A 514 3.83 -16.58 -10.00
C LEU A 514 3.59 -18.03 -9.58
N LEU A 515 2.36 -18.34 -9.18
CA LEU A 515 1.91 -19.67 -8.75
C LEU A 515 0.84 -20.20 -9.71
N SER A 516 0.67 -21.52 -9.74
CA SER A 516 -0.53 -22.10 -10.32
C SER A 516 -1.77 -21.76 -9.47
N PRO A 517 -2.98 -21.76 -10.06
CA PRO A 517 -4.22 -21.56 -9.29
C PRO A 517 -4.37 -22.56 -8.13
N GLY A 518 -3.96 -23.82 -8.33
CA GLY A 518 -4.05 -24.86 -7.32
C GLY A 518 -3.08 -24.61 -6.15
N ALA A 519 -1.81 -24.28 -6.42
CA ALA A 519 -0.84 -23.97 -5.38
C ALA A 519 -1.26 -22.73 -4.58
N ALA A 520 -1.73 -21.68 -5.25
CA ALA A 520 -2.22 -20.46 -4.61
C ALA A 520 -3.40 -20.77 -3.66
N TRP A 521 -4.37 -21.59 -4.12
CA TRP A 521 -5.52 -21.99 -3.32
C TRP A 521 -5.11 -22.85 -2.10
N ILE A 522 -4.22 -23.85 -2.27
CA ILE A 522 -3.74 -24.69 -1.16
C ILE A 522 -3.05 -23.83 -0.09
N ILE A 523 -2.16 -22.91 -0.50
CA ILE A 523 -1.49 -21.99 0.42
C ILE A 523 -2.51 -21.09 1.13
N TRP A 524 -3.50 -20.55 0.41
CA TRP A 524 -4.55 -19.74 1.00
C TRP A 524 -5.36 -20.55 2.04
N GLN A 525 -5.75 -21.78 1.73
CA GLN A 525 -6.46 -22.67 2.66
C GLN A 525 -5.65 -22.93 3.94
N ILE A 526 -4.36 -23.26 3.82
CA ILE A 526 -3.47 -23.46 4.97
C ILE A 526 -3.45 -22.20 5.86
N LEU A 527 -3.29 -21.01 5.27
CA LEU A 527 -3.20 -19.76 6.02
C LEU A 527 -4.55 -19.31 6.59
N SER A 528 -5.66 -19.62 5.93
CA SER A 528 -7.00 -19.26 6.42
C SER A 528 -7.47 -20.14 7.58
N ALA A 529 -6.89 -21.31 7.74
CA ALA A 529 -7.18 -22.22 8.85
C ALA A 529 -6.43 -21.86 10.15
N GLN A 530 -5.51 -20.88 10.12
CA GLN A 530 -4.79 -20.43 11.31
C GLN A 530 -5.74 -19.76 12.32
N GLY A 531 -5.56 -20.04 13.61
CA GLY A 531 -6.13 -19.27 14.72
C GLY A 531 -7.61 -19.48 15.01
N ARG A 532 -8.25 -20.58 14.59
CA ARG A 532 -9.63 -20.88 14.98
C ARG A 532 -9.81 -21.16 16.48
N ALA A 533 -8.78 -21.67 17.17
CA ALA A 533 -8.86 -22.03 18.58
C ALA A 533 -8.75 -20.83 19.55
N ASP A 534 -8.10 -19.73 19.13
CA ASP A 534 -7.76 -18.59 20.00
C ASP A 534 -8.39 -17.26 19.58
N GLN A 535 -9.35 -17.24 18.63
CA GLN A 535 -10.04 -16.02 18.24
C GLN A 535 -11.34 -15.82 19.02
N PRO A 536 -11.37 -14.95 20.07
CA PRO A 536 -12.60 -14.59 20.79
C PRO A 536 -13.56 -13.73 19.93
N PHE A 537 -13.21 -13.41 18.68
CA PHE A 537 -13.98 -12.55 17.78
C PHE A 537 -14.57 -13.27 16.56
N ALA A 538 -14.40 -14.58 16.42
CA ALA A 538 -15.21 -15.36 15.50
C ALA A 538 -16.62 -15.47 16.09
N SER A 539 -17.43 -14.47 15.83
CA SER A 539 -18.85 -14.48 16.21
C SER A 539 -19.53 -15.60 15.45
N GLU A 540 -19.69 -16.75 16.08
CA GLU A 540 -20.56 -17.84 15.64
C GLU A 540 -22.02 -17.38 15.50
N ALA A 541 -22.34 -16.21 16.08
CA ALA A 541 -23.69 -15.64 16.10
C ALA A 541 -24.21 -15.14 14.75
N THR A 542 -23.37 -14.96 13.70
CA THR A 542 -23.82 -14.40 12.42
C THR A 542 -23.75 -15.35 11.23
N GLY A 543 -23.27 -16.59 11.39
CA GLY A 543 -23.19 -17.56 10.27
C GLY A 543 -22.27 -17.14 9.11
N ARG A 544 -21.55 -16.01 9.19
CA ARG A 544 -20.64 -15.48 8.17
C ARG A 544 -19.20 -15.72 8.58
N VAL A 545 -18.66 -16.85 8.18
CA VAL A 545 -17.23 -17.13 8.34
C VAL A 545 -16.46 -16.43 7.21
N ASN A 546 -16.19 -15.13 7.35
CA ASN A 546 -15.26 -14.44 6.47
C ASN A 546 -13.84 -14.92 6.83
N ARG A 547 -13.27 -15.77 6.00
CA ARG A 547 -11.93 -16.31 6.22
C ARG A 547 -10.88 -15.31 5.72
N LEU A 548 -10.13 -14.72 6.64
CA LEU A 548 -8.90 -14.00 6.34
C LEU A 548 -7.73 -14.96 6.43
N ALA A 549 -7.05 -15.23 5.33
CA ALA A 549 -5.76 -15.87 5.35
C ALA A 549 -4.70 -14.85 5.76
N TRP A 550 -3.83 -15.18 6.72
CA TRP A 550 -2.81 -14.23 7.17
C TRP A 550 -1.48 -14.88 7.50
N LYS A 551 -0.41 -14.12 7.42
CA LYS A 551 0.94 -14.56 7.75
C LYS A 551 1.71 -13.44 8.45
N THR A 552 2.42 -13.82 9.50
CA THR A 552 3.36 -12.94 10.20
C THR A 552 4.76 -13.03 9.62
N GLY A 553 5.51 -11.94 9.78
CA GLY A 553 6.95 -11.91 9.63
C GLY A 553 7.58 -11.15 10.80
N THR A 554 8.75 -11.61 11.20
CA THR A 554 9.59 -10.92 12.17
C THR A 554 11.03 -11.00 11.65
N SER A 555 11.67 -9.85 11.45
CA SER A 555 13.05 -9.86 11.01
C SER A 555 14.01 -10.19 12.15
N TYR A 556 15.22 -10.62 11.80
CA TYR A 556 16.27 -10.90 12.76
C TYR A 556 16.54 -9.70 13.68
N GLY A 557 16.59 -9.95 14.98
CA GLY A 557 16.80 -8.91 15.99
C GLY A 557 15.57 -8.05 16.28
N TYR A 558 14.36 -8.49 15.93
CA TYR A 558 13.08 -7.76 16.23
C TYR A 558 13.03 -6.34 15.65
N ARG A 559 13.57 -6.11 14.45
CA ARG A 559 13.58 -4.79 13.80
C ARG A 559 12.29 -4.48 13.07
N ASP A 560 11.71 -5.49 12.44
CA ASP A 560 10.49 -5.38 11.64
C ASP A 560 9.45 -6.40 12.08
N SER A 561 8.24 -5.95 12.30
CA SER A 561 7.07 -6.77 12.64
C SER A 561 6.03 -6.64 11.53
N TRP A 562 5.71 -7.74 10.85
CA TRP A 562 4.81 -7.79 9.72
C TRP A 562 3.54 -8.58 10.00
N ALA A 563 2.44 -8.14 9.43
CA ALA A 563 1.23 -8.94 9.27
C ALA A 563 0.65 -8.70 7.88
N MET A 564 0.59 -9.77 7.09
CA MET A 564 -0.03 -9.77 5.76
C MET A 564 -1.33 -10.52 5.82
N GLY A 565 -2.43 -9.91 5.41
CA GLY A 565 -3.75 -10.52 5.37
C GLY A 565 -4.35 -10.47 3.98
N VAL A 566 -5.00 -11.56 3.54
CA VAL A 566 -5.69 -11.63 2.26
C VAL A 566 -7.02 -12.35 2.39
N SER A 567 -8.09 -11.72 1.90
CA SER A 567 -9.43 -12.28 1.76
C SER A 567 -9.83 -12.31 0.28
N GLY A 568 -11.04 -12.72 -0.04
CA GLY A 568 -11.51 -12.72 -1.43
C GLY A 568 -11.44 -11.34 -2.08
N ARG A 569 -11.70 -10.27 -1.31
CA ARG A 569 -11.72 -8.90 -1.82
C ARG A 569 -10.50 -8.07 -1.47
N TRP A 570 -9.92 -8.26 -0.28
CA TRP A 570 -8.96 -7.32 0.28
C TRP A 570 -7.60 -7.97 0.52
N THR A 571 -6.55 -7.26 0.18
CA THR A 571 -5.20 -7.53 0.68
C THR A 571 -4.76 -6.37 1.55
N ILE A 572 -4.31 -6.69 2.76
CA ILE A 572 -3.91 -5.75 3.79
C ILE A 572 -2.48 -6.07 4.21
N GLY A 573 -1.59 -5.11 4.04
CA GLY A 573 -0.24 -5.21 4.57
C GLY A 573 -0.04 -4.26 5.73
N VAL A 574 0.53 -4.76 6.83
CA VAL A 574 0.86 -3.99 8.03
C VAL A 574 2.33 -4.19 8.36
N TRP A 575 3.04 -3.09 8.58
CA TRP A 575 4.38 -3.06 9.12
C TRP A 575 4.41 -2.24 10.41
N LEU A 576 5.12 -2.73 11.43
CA LEU A 576 5.51 -1.98 12.63
C LEU A 576 6.99 -2.17 12.87
N GLY A 577 7.65 -1.09 13.30
CA GLY A 577 9.07 -1.12 13.59
C GLY A 577 9.61 0.27 13.90
N ARG A 578 10.91 0.36 14.09
CA ARG A 578 11.60 1.64 14.14
C ARG A 578 12.14 1.95 12.74
N PRO A 579 11.79 3.12 12.16
CA PRO A 579 12.25 3.49 10.82
C PRO A 579 13.78 3.56 10.68
N ASP A 580 14.50 3.82 11.77
CA ASP A 580 15.97 3.79 11.83
C ASP A 580 16.56 2.37 11.85
N GLY A 581 15.73 1.32 11.93
CA GLY A 581 16.15 -0.08 11.96
C GLY A 581 16.69 -0.57 13.30
N THR A 582 16.55 0.20 14.39
CA THR A 582 16.93 -0.27 15.72
C THR A 582 15.97 -1.34 16.24
N PRO A 583 16.46 -2.33 17.03
CA PRO A 583 15.64 -3.41 17.55
C PRO A 583 14.49 -2.99 18.46
N MET A 584 13.40 -3.78 18.47
CA MET A 584 12.28 -3.68 19.42
C MET A 584 12.08 -5.02 20.14
N PRO A 585 12.92 -5.39 21.10
CA PRO A 585 12.80 -6.65 21.82
C PRO A 585 11.40 -6.79 22.47
N GLY A 586 10.81 -8.01 22.41
CA GLY A 586 9.45 -8.25 22.91
C GLY A 586 8.33 -8.01 21.90
N PHE A 587 8.57 -7.23 20.83
CA PHE A 587 7.58 -6.97 19.80
C PHE A 587 7.90 -7.74 18.51
N TYR A 588 6.96 -8.55 18.07
CA TYR A 588 7.07 -9.38 16.87
C TYR A 588 5.74 -9.40 16.10
N GLY A 589 5.71 -9.96 14.91
CA GLY A 589 4.55 -9.89 14.02
C GLY A 589 3.22 -10.24 14.68
N GLN A 590 3.18 -11.33 15.46
CA GLN A 590 1.96 -11.80 16.14
C GLN A 590 1.48 -10.81 17.23
N SER A 591 2.38 -10.31 18.07
CA SER A 591 2.03 -9.43 19.19
C SER A 591 1.81 -7.98 18.77
N ALA A 592 2.54 -7.51 17.73
CA ALA A 592 2.54 -6.11 17.34
C ALA A 592 1.68 -5.81 16.09
N ALA A 593 1.80 -6.60 15.01
CA ALA A 593 1.17 -6.27 13.73
C ALA A 593 -0.21 -6.93 13.52
N VAL A 594 -0.41 -8.18 13.97
CA VAL A 594 -1.68 -8.92 13.81
C VAL A 594 -2.88 -8.23 14.46
N PRO A 595 -2.82 -7.69 15.70
CA PRO A 595 -3.99 -7.02 16.27
C PRO A 595 -4.44 -5.79 15.48
N LEU A 596 -3.50 -5.06 14.85
CA LEU A 596 -3.84 -3.95 13.96
C LEU A 596 -4.49 -4.47 12.68
N LEU A 597 -3.90 -5.50 12.03
CA LEU A 597 -4.46 -6.14 10.84
C LEU A 597 -5.92 -6.58 11.08
N LEU A 598 -6.18 -7.34 12.16
CA LEU A 598 -7.51 -7.84 12.48
C LEU A 598 -8.51 -6.71 12.77
N SER A 599 -8.07 -5.66 13.47
CA SER A 599 -8.92 -4.49 13.73
C SER A 599 -9.30 -3.72 12.47
N VAL A 600 -8.43 -3.72 11.46
CA VAL A 600 -8.72 -3.13 10.14
C VAL A 600 -9.69 -4.03 9.37
N TYR A 601 -9.40 -5.31 9.31
CA TYR A 601 -10.26 -6.27 8.59
C TYR A 601 -11.68 -6.33 9.14
N SER A 602 -11.86 -6.30 10.46
CA SER A 602 -13.18 -6.32 11.10
C SER A 602 -14.06 -5.11 10.72
N ARG A 603 -13.46 -3.98 10.31
CA ARG A 603 -14.17 -2.77 9.86
C ARG A 603 -14.57 -2.86 8.39
N LEU A 604 -13.86 -3.67 7.60
CA LEU A 604 -14.14 -3.82 6.18
C LEU A 604 -15.34 -4.76 5.99
N ALA A 605 -16.37 -4.27 5.30
CA ALA A 605 -17.48 -5.14 4.91
C ALA A 605 -17.00 -6.06 3.76
N ASP A 606 -16.58 -7.27 4.10
CA ASP A 606 -16.15 -8.27 3.13
C ASP A 606 -17.22 -9.37 2.99
N ASN A 607 -18.03 -9.25 1.95
CA ASN A 607 -19.04 -10.25 1.55
C ASN A 607 -18.59 -11.02 0.29
N SER A 608 -17.29 -10.95 -0.06
CA SER A 608 -16.78 -11.62 -1.25
C SER A 608 -16.85 -13.15 -1.09
N PRO A 609 -17.08 -13.90 -2.16
CA PRO A 609 -17.00 -15.35 -2.12
C PRO A 609 -15.57 -15.79 -1.76
N LEU A 610 -15.46 -16.92 -1.08
CA LEU A 610 -14.18 -17.58 -0.85
C LEU A 610 -13.60 -18.08 -2.18
N PRO A 611 -12.28 -18.14 -2.33
CA PRO A 611 -11.66 -18.74 -3.50
C PRO A 611 -12.17 -20.17 -3.69
N ALA A 612 -12.70 -20.45 -4.88
CA ALA A 612 -13.18 -21.79 -5.22
C ALA A 612 -11.99 -22.75 -5.37
N GLN A 613 -12.19 -24.02 -4.98
CA GLN A 613 -11.18 -25.03 -5.18
C GLN A 613 -10.99 -25.29 -6.68
N PRO A 614 -9.77 -25.15 -7.22
CA PRO A 614 -9.50 -25.47 -8.61
C PRO A 614 -9.58 -26.97 -8.87
N ASN A 615 -10.00 -27.37 -10.08
CA ASN A 615 -10.08 -28.79 -10.50
C ASN A 615 -8.71 -29.51 -10.48
N THR A 616 -7.62 -28.76 -10.44
CA THR A 616 -6.25 -29.30 -10.31
C THR A 616 -5.90 -29.75 -8.90
N VAL A 617 -6.76 -29.46 -7.90
CA VAL A 617 -6.54 -29.84 -6.50
C VAL A 617 -7.44 -30.98 -6.11
N SER A 618 -6.84 -32.06 -5.60
CA SER A 618 -7.55 -33.24 -5.09
C SER A 618 -7.12 -33.58 -3.66
N GLU A 619 -7.97 -34.23 -2.91
CA GLU A 619 -7.64 -34.76 -1.60
C GLU A 619 -7.26 -36.24 -1.69
N ALA A 620 -6.26 -36.65 -0.92
CA ALA A 620 -5.86 -38.04 -0.82
C ALA A 620 -5.18 -38.35 0.54
N GLU A 621 -5.25 -39.58 0.99
CA GLU A 621 -4.41 -40.08 2.08
C GLU A 621 -3.00 -40.38 1.58
N THR A 622 -1.99 -39.84 2.28
CA THR A 622 -0.57 -40.07 2.04
C THR A 622 0.08 -40.77 3.24
N CYS A 623 1.17 -41.44 3.01
CA CYS A 623 1.89 -42.23 3.98
C CYS A 623 3.25 -41.66 4.35
N TRP A 624 3.50 -41.49 5.64
CA TRP A 624 4.82 -41.23 6.17
C TRP A 624 5.54 -42.52 6.55
N PRO A 625 6.87 -42.58 6.44
CA PRO A 625 7.79 -41.46 6.02
C PRO A 625 7.95 -41.30 4.51
N LEU A 626 7.29 -42.10 3.67
CA LEU A 626 7.53 -42.12 2.22
C LEU A 626 7.00 -40.89 1.47
N GLY A 627 5.96 -40.24 1.98
CA GLY A 627 5.30 -39.07 1.34
C GLY A 627 4.36 -39.44 0.18
N ARG A 628 4.19 -40.71 -0.14
CA ARG A 628 3.41 -41.20 -1.29
C ARG A 628 1.96 -41.46 -0.91
N LYS A 629 1.07 -41.52 -1.93
CA LYS A 629 -0.33 -41.94 -1.70
C LYS A 629 -0.41 -43.33 -1.07
N MET A 630 -1.40 -43.52 -0.21
CA MET A 630 -1.70 -44.82 0.39
C MET A 630 -1.92 -45.92 -0.67
N SER A 631 -2.60 -45.60 -1.78
CA SER A 631 -2.84 -46.49 -2.90
C SER A 631 -1.58 -46.89 -3.68
N ALA A 632 -0.50 -46.12 -3.56
CA ALA A 632 0.78 -46.39 -4.24
C ALA A 632 1.86 -46.88 -3.25
N THR A 633 1.50 -47.22 -2.01
CA THR A 633 2.43 -47.59 -0.94
C THR A 633 2.08 -48.97 -0.41
N LEU A 634 3.12 -49.80 -0.12
CA LEU A 634 2.92 -51.07 0.58
C LEU A 634 2.33 -50.81 1.98
N PRO A 635 1.29 -51.50 2.42
CA PRO A 635 0.63 -51.26 3.71
C PRO A 635 1.62 -51.25 4.90
N GLU A 636 2.59 -52.17 4.88
CA GLU A 636 3.64 -52.29 5.89
C GLU A 636 4.68 -51.17 5.89
N ALA A 637 4.76 -50.42 4.80
CA ALA A 637 5.64 -49.23 4.65
C ALA A 637 4.93 -47.90 5.02
N CYS A 638 3.66 -47.93 5.33
CA CYS A 638 2.87 -46.78 5.78
C CYS A 638 2.84 -46.73 7.32
N LEU A 639 3.78 -46.00 7.92
CA LEU A 639 3.86 -45.95 9.40
C LEU A 639 2.85 -44.93 9.97
N GLN A 640 2.58 -43.85 9.28
CA GLN A 640 1.60 -42.83 9.67
C GLN A 640 0.83 -42.31 8.44
N ARG A 641 -0.49 -42.18 8.59
CA ARG A 641 -1.37 -41.64 7.52
C ARG A 641 -1.60 -40.13 7.73
N GLN A 642 -1.62 -39.41 6.62
CA GLN A 642 -1.86 -37.97 6.60
C GLN A 642 -2.83 -37.61 5.48
N ASN A 643 -3.82 -36.73 5.74
CA ASN A 643 -4.67 -36.19 4.71
C ASN A 643 -3.96 -35.05 3.99
N ALA A 644 -3.89 -35.09 2.67
CA ALA A 644 -3.16 -34.15 1.85
C ALA A 644 -4.03 -33.56 0.76
N TRP A 645 -3.85 -32.26 0.49
CA TRP A 645 -4.18 -31.66 -0.79
C TRP A 645 -3.03 -31.88 -1.75
N LEU A 646 -3.33 -32.46 -2.89
CA LEU A 646 -2.41 -32.77 -3.97
C LEU A 646 -2.67 -31.88 -5.17
N LEU A 647 -1.62 -31.30 -5.72
CA LEU A 647 -1.68 -30.52 -6.96
C LEU A 647 -1.55 -31.47 -8.16
N GLU A 648 -2.51 -31.44 -9.10
CA GLU A 648 -2.55 -32.32 -10.27
C GLU A 648 -2.46 -33.81 -9.93
N GLY A 649 -2.89 -34.18 -8.73
CA GLY A 649 -2.81 -35.57 -8.22
C GLY A 649 -1.38 -36.06 -7.97
N ARG A 650 -0.34 -35.19 -8.01
CA ARG A 650 1.06 -35.56 -7.77
C ARG A 650 1.29 -35.82 -6.29
N ASP A 651 1.97 -36.94 -5.99
CA ASP A 651 2.37 -37.38 -4.65
C ASP A 651 3.91 -37.48 -4.57
N PRO A 652 4.66 -36.38 -4.54
CA PRO A 652 6.11 -36.43 -4.44
C PRO A 652 6.56 -37.18 -3.18
N PRO A 653 7.66 -37.94 -3.25
CA PRO A 653 8.24 -38.58 -2.09
C PRO A 653 8.77 -37.52 -1.09
N THR A 654 8.97 -37.97 0.15
CA THR A 654 9.65 -37.14 1.16
C THR A 654 10.99 -36.66 0.65
N LEU A 655 11.28 -35.38 0.88
CA LEU A 655 12.55 -34.77 0.48
C LEU A 655 13.73 -35.55 1.08
N PRO A 656 14.79 -35.79 0.31
CA PRO A 656 15.95 -36.54 0.80
C PRO A 656 16.63 -35.76 1.94
N ASP A 657 17.03 -36.50 2.97
CA ASP A 657 17.89 -35.98 4.03
C ASP A 657 19.34 -35.98 3.51
N PRO A 658 20.05 -34.84 3.47
CA PRO A 658 21.42 -34.77 2.99
C PRO A 658 22.41 -35.67 3.78
N MET A 659 22.05 -36.03 5.00
CA MET A 659 22.84 -36.87 5.89
C MET A 659 22.47 -38.35 5.78
N ASP A 660 21.52 -38.69 4.92
CA ASP A 660 20.91 -40.03 4.89
C ASP A 660 20.96 -40.68 3.49
N TRP A 661 20.48 -41.91 3.42
CA TRP A 661 20.34 -42.62 2.16
C TRP A 661 19.25 -41.98 1.27
N PRO A 662 19.42 -42.05 -0.05
CA PRO A 662 18.48 -41.39 -0.97
C PRO A 662 17.07 -42.00 -0.99
N SER A 663 16.85 -43.22 -0.45
CA SER A 663 15.55 -43.87 -0.37
C SER A 663 15.19 -44.28 1.05
N PRO A 664 14.04 -43.82 1.57
CA PRO A 664 13.55 -44.23 2.88
C PRO A 664 13.04 -45.67 2.91
N LEU A 665 12.90 -46.35 1.77
CA LEU A 665 12.43 -47.75 1.70
C LEU A 665 13.63 -48.70 1.54
N ARG A 666 13.75 -49.65 2.47
CA ARG A 666 14.85 -50.64 2.52
C ARG A 666 14.30 -52.04 2.50
N GLN A 667 14.95 -52.91 1.71
CA GLN A 667 14.75 -54.37 1.81
C GLN A 667 15.67 -54.89 2.93
N VAL A 668 15.08 -55.55 3.89
CA VAL A 668 15.75 -56.09 5.08
C VAL A 668 15.52 -57.60 5.10
N ALA A 669 16.58 -58.38 5.34
CA ALA A 669 16.47 -59.80 5.60
C ALA A 669 15.95 -60.00 7.05
N LEU A 670 15.08 -60.99 7.22
CA LEU A 670 14.49 -61.34 8.51
C LEU A 670 14.76 -62.81 8.81
N THR A 671 14.92 -63.12 10.08
CA THR A 671 14.91 -64.55 10.56
C THR A 671 13.49 -65.15 10.46
N ALA A 672 13.33 -66.44 10.73
CA ALA A 672 12.03 -67.07 10.76
C ALA A 672 11.08 -66.48 11.82
N GLU A 673 11.62 -65.89 12.89
CA GLU A 673 10.88 -65.21 13.98
C GLU A 673 10.62 -63.76 13.62
N GLY A 674 10.97 -63.29 12.42
CA GLY A 674 10.76 -61.86 11.97
C GLY A 674 11.73 -60.85 12.51
N LYS A 675 12.85 -61.25 13.10
CA LYS A 675 13.92 -60.33 13.56
C LYS A 675 14.84 -59.95 12.41
N PRO A 676 15.31 -58.67 12.35
CA PRO A 676 16.25 -58.23 11.30
C PRO A 676 17.55 -59.03 11.40
N THR A 677 18.04 -59.48 10.25
CA THR A 677 19.37 -60.15 10.07
C THR A 677 20.01 -59.68 8.78
N LEU A 678 21.29 -59.96 8.55
CA LEU A 678 21.93 -59.67 7.29
C LEU A 678 21.62 -60.74 6.26
N ALA A 679 21.43 -60.38 4.98
CA ALA A 679 21.11 -61.30 3.92
C ALA A 679 22.16 -62.42 3.72
N ARG A 680 23.39 -62.24 4.21
CA ARG A 680 24.46 -63.24 4.21
C ARG A 680 24.43 -64.24 5.37
N CYS A 681 23.57 -63.98 6.36
CA CYS A 681 23.51 -64.83 7.54
C CYS A 681 22.74 -66.13 7.28
N GLN A 682 23.13 -67.18 7.98
CA GLN A 682 22.48 -68.51 7.81
C GLN A 682 21.03 -68.57 8.34
N ASP A 683 20.67 -67.62 9.23
CA ASP A 683 19.33 -67.47 9.80
C ASP A 683 18.42 -66.58 8.98
N ALA A 684 18.88 -66.11 7.83
CA ALA A 684 18.07 -65.30 6.93
C ALA A 684 17.03 -66.18 6.22
N ALA A 685 15.75 -66.08 6.60
CA ALA A 685 14.66 -66.91 6.12
C ALA A 685 13.70 -66.18 5.17
N GLN A 686 13.57 -64.85 5.35
CA GLN A 686 12.60 -64.00 4.63
C GLN A 686 13.22 -62.64 4.29
N SER A 687 12.61 -61.91 3.35
CA SER A 687 12.93 -60.51 3.15
C SER A 687 11.65 -59.70 3.15
N ALA A 688 11.71 -58.51 3.76
CA ALA A 688 10.61 -57.55 3.82
C ALA A 688 11.09 -56.15 3.54
N PHE A 689 10.20 -55.31 3.02
CA PHE A 689 10.47 -53.88 2.91
C PHE A 689 10.18 -53.19 4.25
N ARG A 690 11.08 -52.33 4.69
CA ARG A 690 10.92 -51.45 5.87
C ARG A 690 11.09 -50.01 5.47
N ALA A 691 10.14 -49.18 5.90
CA ALA A 691 10.25 -47.73 5.76
C ALA A 691 11.06 -47.15 6.91
N LEU A 692 12.05 -46.33 6.61
CA LEU A 692 12.94 -45.69 7.59
C LEU A 692 12.62 -44.19 7.65
N TRP A 693 12.55 -43.70 8.85
CA TRP A 693 12.48 -42.25 9.07
C TRP A 693 13.80 -41.58 8.66
N PRO A 694 13.80 -40.29 8.18
CA PRO A 694 15.00 -39.50 8.01
C PRO A 694 15.84 -39.53 9.30
N LEU A 695 17.14 -39.63 9.16
CA LEU A 695 18.09 -39.76 10.30
C LEU A 695 17.90 -38.62 11.32
N SER A 696 17.70 -37.39 10.84
CA SER A 696 17.42 -36.22 11.68
C SER A 696 16.15 -36.32 12.53
N LEU A 697 15.19 -37.18 12.17
CA LEU A 697 13.90 -37.36 12.84
C LEU A 697 13.82 -38.57 13.77
N GLU A 698 14.83 -39.45 13.73
CA GLU A 698 14.85 -40.66 14.57
C GLU A 698 14.68 -40.40 16.07
N PRO A 699 15.26 -39.35 16.68
CA PRO A 699 15.09 -39.02 18.09
C PRO A 699 13.63 -38.83 18.53
N TRP A 700 12.73 -38.51 17.61
CA TRP A 700 11.29 -38.35 17.88
C TRP A 700 10.49 -39.63 17.68
N GLN A 701 11.12 -40.72 17.18
CA GLN A 701 10.43 -41.98 16.91
C GLN A 701 10.45 -42.90 18.13
N SER A 702 9.47 -43.82 18.17
CA SER A 702 9.45 -44.89 19.17
C SER A 702 10.68 -45.79 19.03
N PRO A 703 11.14 -46.46 20.12
CA PRO A 703 12.29 -47.32 20.03
C PRO A 703 12.19 -48.43 18.96
N GLY A 704 10.99 -48.97 18.72
CA GLY A 704 10.75 -50.00 17.71
C GLY A 704 10.76 -49.51 16.26
N GLU A 705 10.65 -48.17 16.02
CA GLU A 705 10.67 -47.58 14.71
C GLU A 705 12.04 -46.97 14.33
N ARG A 706 12.99 -46.99 15.25
CA ARG A 706 14.36 -46.52 14.99
C ARG A 706 15.15 -47.56 14.20
N ARG A 707 16.14 -47.07 13.45
CA ARG A 707 17.01 -47.91 12.59
C ARG A 707 17.65 -49.04 13.36
N GLN A 708 18.08 -48.82 14.60
CA GLN A 708 18.67 -49.83 15.45
C GLN A 708 17.76 -51.03 15.67
N ALA A 709 16.45 -50.85 15.73
CA ALA A 709 15.46 -51.95 15.86
C ALA A 709 15.06 -52.55 14.50
N LEU A 710 15.17 -51.80 13.40
CA LEU A 710 14.70 -52.17 12.07
C LEU A 710 15.80 -52.79 11.17
N LEU A 711 17.08 -52.46 11.44
CA LEU A 711 18.23 -52.90 10.64
C LEU A 711 19.15 -53.78 11.48
N ALA A 712 19.63 -54.86 10.92
CA ALA A 712 20.58 -55.76 11.58
C ALA A 712 21.98 -55.16 11.57
N SER A 713 22.70 -55.23 12.67
CA SER A 713 24.12 -54.85 12.82
C SER A 713 25.10 -56.03 12.58
N GLY A 714 24.58 -57.26 12.57
CA GLY A 714 25.39 -58.47 12.38
C GLY A 714 24.50 -59.73 12.25
N CYS A 715 25.10 -60.91 12.19
CA CYS A 715 24.39 -62.22 12.23
C CYS A 715 24.12 -62.61 13.72
N ALA A 716 23.10 -63.39 13.96
CA ALA A 716 22.85 -63.95 15.27
C ALA A 716 24.10 -64.73 15.78
N GLY A 717 24.67 -64.31 16.93
CA GLY A 717 25.93 -64.88 17.48
C GLY A 717 27.23 -64.13 17.14
N GLU A 718 27.27 -63.20 16.23
CA GLU A 718 28.35 -62.22 16.04
C GLU A 718 28.21 -61.17 17.15
N GLY A 719 29.24 -61.02 17.99
CA GLY A 719 29.24 -59.99 19.01
C GLY A 719 29.00 -58.57 18.36
N GLN A 720 28.20 -57.79 19.00
CA GLN A 720 27.84 -56.43 18.47
C GLN A 720 29.13 -55.63 18.23
N SER A 721 29.48 -55.40 17.00
CA SER A 721 30.62 -54.56 16.61
C SER A 721 30.33 -53.11 17.00
N ALA A 722 31.20 -52.53 17.80
CA ALA A 722 31.08 -51.14 18.30
C ALA A 722 31.15 -50.02 17.22
N GLU A 723 31.08 -50.35 15.95
CA GLU A 723 31.42 -49.45 14.84
C GLU A 723 30.32 -48.46 14.40
N LEU A 724 29.13 -48.47 14.97
CA LEU A 724 28.03 -47.56 14.58
C LEU A 724 27.52 -46.64 15.68
N GLN A 725 28.37 -46.36 16.67
CA GLN A 725 27.93 -45.49 17.77
C GLN A 725 28.33 -44.05 17.51
N ALA A 726 27.43 -43.27 16.87
CA ALA A 726 27.57 -41.82 16.86
C ALA A 726 27.57 -41.29 18.32
N PRO A 727 28.42 -40.33 18.64
CA PRO A 727 28.42 -39.73 19.99
C PRO A 727 27.03 -39.19 20.33
N ILE A 728 26.63 -39.34 21.61
CA ILE A 728 25.31 -38.87 22.07
C ILE A 728 25.23 -37.36 21.91
N ARG A 729 24.11 -36.89 21.36
CA ARG A 729 23.84 -35.46 21.13
C ARG A 729 22.41 -35.09 21.56
N ILE A 730 22.26 -33.94 22.24
CA ILE A 730 20.94 -33.37 22.55
C ILE A 730 20.39 -32.69 21.28
N VAL A 731 19.16 -33.02 20.88
CA VAL A 731 18.62 -32.51 19.59
C VAL A 731 17.30 -31.77 19.69
N ALA A 732 16.55 -31.89 20.77
CA ALA A 732 15.26 -31.16 20.92
C ALA A 732 15.43 -29.68 21.31
N LEU A 733 16.61 -29.30 21.80
CA LEU A 733 16.98 -27.97 22.21
C LEU A 733 18.37 -27.63 21.65
N GLY A 734 18.60 -26.37 21.29
CA GLY A 734 19.90 -25.87 20.84
C GLY A 734 20.64 -25.12 21.95
N GLU A 735 21.98 -25.05 21.80
CA GLU A 735 22.84 -24.25 22.67
C GLU A 735 22.43 -22.77 22.62
N GLY A 736 22.33 -22.11 23.79
CA GLY A 736 21.97 -20.70 23.89
C GLY A 736 20.50 -20.35 23.65
N ASN A 737 19.62 -21.33 23.49
CA ASN A 737 18.20 -21.10 23.18
C ASN A 737 17.49 -20.25 24.25
N LEU A 738 16.68 -19.27 23.79
CA LEU A 738 15.81 -18.48 24.62
C LEU A 738 14.37 -18.96 24.48
N ILE A 739 13.82 -19.58 25.50
CA ILE A 739 12.47 -20.13 25.55
C ILE A 739 11.55 -19.15 26.25
N ARG A 740 10.50 -18.67 25.56
CA ARG A 740 9.48 -17.75 26.10
C ARG A 740 8.24 -18.54 26.50
N SER A 741 8.12 -18.89 27.76
CA SER A 741 6.97 -19.62 28.29
C SER A 741 6.81 -19.41 29.77
N GLN A 742 5.58 -19.33 30.28
CA GLN A 742 5.29 -19.37 31.71
C GLN A 742 5.44 -20.77 32.29
N ARG A 743 5.20 -21.80 31.49
CA ARG A 743 5.34 -23.21 31.82
C ARG A 743 5.91 -23.97 30.65
N TYR A 744 7.20 -24.18 30.61
CA TYR A 744 7.83 -24.94 29.55
C TYR A 744 7.92 -26.43 29.89
N ARG A 745 7.27 -27.27 29.10
CA ARG A 745 7.40 -28.73 29.21
C ARG A 745 8.68 -29.16 28.53
N LEU A 746 9.67 -29.57 29.33
CA LEU A 746 10.96 -30.06 28.85
C LEU A 746 10.78 -31.47 28.24
N GLN A 747 11.07 -31.64 26.96
CA GLN A 747 11.02 -32.91 26.25
C GLN A 747 12.37 -33.13 25.53
N PRO A 748 13.42 -33.47 26.26
CA PRO A 748 14.72 -33.66 25.66
C PRO A 748 14.75 -34.95 24.80
N LYS A 749 15.44 -34.84 23.68
CA LYS A 749 15.67 -35.93 22.72
C LYS A 749 17.15 -36.07 22.47
N VAL A 750 17.61 -37.26 22.21
CA VAL A 750 19.02 -37.55 21.86
C VAL A 750 19.10 -38.22 20.50
N LEU A 751 20.22 -37.94 19.83
CA LEU A 751 20.70 -38.67 18.64
C LEU A 751 21.99 -39.37 19.05
N GLY A 752 22.17 -40.65 18.63
CA GLY A 752 23.37 -41.45 19.02
C GLY A 752 23.34 -41.90 20.50
N GLY A 753 24.50 -42.30 20.98
CA GLY A 753 24.69 -42.84 22.32
C GLY A 753 24.38 -44.34 22.48
N VAL A 754 24.74 -44.89 23.63
CA VAL A 754 24.56 -46.32 23.97
C VAL A 754 23.60 -46.45 25.16
N GLY A 755 22.63 -47.36 25.03
CA GLY A 755 21.73 -47.72 26.12
C GLY A 755 20.72 -46.59 26.49
N LYS A 756 20.27 -46.59 27.76
CA LYS A 756 19.30 -45.56 28.23
C LYS A 756 20.01 -44.29 28.68
N PRO A 757 19.68 -43.15 28.12
CA PRO A 757 20.33 -41.89 28.49
C PRO A 757 19.92 -41.46 29.92
N ALA A 758 20.88 -41.06 30.73
CA ALA A 758 20.66 -40.38 32.00
C ALA A 758 20.69 -38.85 31.79
N TRP A 759 19.66 -38.18 32.29
CA TRP A 759 19.50 -36.73 32.12
C TRP A 759 19.80 -35.98 33.42
N PHE A 760 20.45 -34.85 33.32
CA PHE A 760 20.74 -33.92 34.42
C PHE A 760 20.31 -32.50 34.04
N LEU A 761 19.59 -31.83 34.92
CA LEU A 761 19.22 -30.43 34.79
C LEU A 761 19.87 -29.65 35.96
N ASN A 762 20.69 -28.65 35.61
CA ASN A 762 21.48 -27.88 36.61
C ASN A 762 22.25 -28.76 37.58
N GLY A 763 22.81 -29.85 37.09
CA GLY A 763 23.59 -30.81 37.89
C GLY A 763 22.74 -31.82 38.71
N GLN A 764 21.43 -31.71 38.77
CA GLN A 764 20.54 -32.66 39.45
C GLN A 764 20.01 -33.72 38.47
N ARG A 765 20.09 -34.98 38.84
CA ARG A 765 19.58 -36.09 38.02
C ARG A 765 18.06 -36.00 37.87
N LEU A 766 17.59 -35.92 36.64
CA LEU A 766 16.17 -35.99 36.34
C LEU A 766 15.68 -37.47 36.39
N ARG A 767 14.67 -37.73 37.22
CA ARG A 767 13.89 -38.96 37.08
C ARG A 767 12.87 -38.76 35.98
N TRP A 768 13.17 -39.25 34.79
CA TRP A 768 12.37 -39.01 33.60
C TRP A 768 11.11 -39.88 33.61
N ASP A 769 9.99 -39.31 34.03
CA ASP A 769 8.65 -39.91 33.94
C ASP A 769 7.78 -39.25 32.85
N GLY A 770 8.37 -38.36 32.03
CA GLY A 770 7.74 -37.76 30.87
C GLY A 770 7.29 -36.32 31.05
N ASP A 771 7.21 -35.75 32.25
CA ASP A 771 6.54 -34.44 32.46
C ASP A 771 7.33 -33.47 33.36
N GLN A 772 8.57 -33.18 32.99
CA GLN A 772 9.31 -32.07 33.66
C GLN A 772 8.84 -30.74 33.11
N VAL A 773 8.21 -29.90 33.97
CA VAL A 773 7.76 -28.57 33.64
C VAL A 773 8.68 -27.53 34.29
N LEU A 774 9.26 -26.63 33.50
CA LEU A 774 10.04 -25.48 33.97
C LEU A 774 9.10 -24.29 34.10
N SER A 775 8.86 -23.85 35.31
CA SER A 775 7.99 -22.73 35.63
C SER A 775 8.74 -21.46 36.09
N GLU A 776 10.03 -21.55 36.35
CA GLU A 776 10.86 -20.44 36.78
C GLU A 776 11.65 -19.85 35.62
N ALA A 777 11.73 -18.52 35.55
CA ALA A 777 12.61 -17.85 34.60
C ALA A 777 14.06 -17.99 35.08
N GLY A 778 14.98 -18.38 34.19
CA GLY A 778 16.37 -18.58 34.56
C GLY A 778 17.22 -19.19 33.46
N ARG A 779 18.51 -19.37 33.76
CA ARG A 779 19.42 -20.16 32.93
C ARG A 779 19.37 -21.62 33.39
N TYR A 780 19.33 -22.50 32.42
CA TYR A 780 19.30 -23.95 32.67
C TYR A 780 20.42 -24.60 31.88
N GLN A 781 21.06 -25.58 32.48
CA GLN A 781 22.05 -26.45 31.85
C GLN A 781 21.44 -27.87 31.84
N LEU A 782 21.31 -28.41 30.63
CA LEU A 782 20.87 -29.78 30.41
C LEU A 782 22.05 -30.64 29.96
N VAL A 783 22.29 -31.72 30.68
CA VAL A 783 23.36 -32.68 30.34
C VAL A 783 22.72 -34.05 30.13
N VAL A 784 23.20 -34.76 29.15
CA VAL A 784 22.85 -36.17 28.90
C VAL A 784 24.13 -37.03 29.01
N VAL A 785 24.01 -38.20 29.58
CA VAL A 785 25.09 -39.21 29.68
C VAL A 785 24.54 -40.55 29.25
N ASP A 786 25.24 -41.26 28.36
CA ASP A 786 24.87 -42.59 27.93
C ASP A 786 25.48 -43.68 28.84
N GLU A 787 25.14 -44.96 28.62
CA GLU A 787 25.68 -46.08 29.43
C GLU A 787 27.19 -46.34 29.18
N ALA A 788 27.75 -45.85 28.08
CA ALA A 788 29.15 -45.90 27.77
C ALA A 788 29.93 -44.72 28.38
N GLY A 789 29.27 -43.77 29.06
CA GLY A 789 29.88 -42.58 29.67
C GLY A 789 30.07 -41.40 28.71
N ASN A 790 29.62 -41.47 27.43
CA ASN A 790 29.65 -40.32 26.54
C ASN A 790 28.61 -39.33 27.01
N SER A 791 28.93 -38.07 26.90
CA SER A 791 28.03 -36.98 27.34
C SER A 791 27.90 -35.84 26.33
N ASP A 792 26.75 -35.17 26.34
CA ASP A 792 26.52 -33.92 25.66
C ASP A 792 25.87 -32.94 26.60
N ARG A 793 26.11 -31.63 26.39
CA ARG A 793 25.65 -30.54 27.26
C ARG A 793 25.17 -29.40 26.44
N ILE A 794 24.04 -28.80 26.85
CA ILE A 794 23.54 -27.55 26.30
C ILE A 794 23.15 -26.59 27.42
N GLU A 795 23.26 -25.29 27.17
CA GLU A 795 22.72 -24.24 28.01
C GLU A 795 21.57 -23.52 27.31
N PHE A 796 20.49 -23.25 28.01
CA PHE A 796 19.35 -22.50 27.48
C PHE A 796 18.75 -21.60 28.58
N ARG A 797 17.92 -20.65 28.18
CA ARG A 797 17.30 -19.70 29.10
C ARG A 797 15.77 -19.73 28.93
N VAL A 798 15.06 -19.82 30.05
CA VAL A 798 13.59 -19.65 30.10
C VAL A 798 13.29 -18.22 30.57
N VAL A 799 12.39 -17.52 29.90
CA VAL A 799 11.90 -16.18 30.25
C VAL A 799 10.37 -16.18 30.24
N HIS A 800 9.76 -15.50 31.20
CA HIS A 800 8.31 -15.31 31.16
C HIS A 800 7.93 -14.27 30.13
N PRO A 801 6.83 -14.46 29.38
CA PRO A 801 6.36 -13.50 28.40
C PRO A 801 6.10 -12.08 28.94
N ASP A 802 5.75 -11.98 30.22
CA ASP A 802 5.38 -10.74 30.91
C ASP A 802 6.57 -10.03 31.61
N SER A 803 7.75 -10.64 31.66
CA SER A 803 8.90 -10.11 32.42
C SER A 803 9.72 -9.03 31.71
N ASP A 804 9.49 -8.76 30.43
CA ASP A 804 10.27 -7.79 29.63
C ASP A 804 9.77 -6.35 29.70
N ALA A 805 8.83 -6.01 30.63
CA ALA A 805 8.33 -4.64 30.78
C ALA A 805 9.20 -3.75 31.71
N GLY A 806 10.26 -4.24 32.26
CA GLY A 806 11.12 -3.45 33.13
C GLY A 806 12.40 -4.14 33.54
N THR A 807 13.49 -3.61 33.10
CA THR A 807 14.87 -3.72 33.59
C THR A 807 15.85 -4.33 32.57
N ILE A 808 16.32 -3.48 31.66
CA ILE A 808 17.66 -3.63 31.07
C ILE A 808 18.58 -2.75 31.94
N THR A 809 19.19 -3.34 32.93
CA THR A 809 20.43 -2.85 33.48
C THR A 809 21.58 -3.72 32.93
N ARG A 810 22.42 -3.07 32.11
CA ARG A 810 23.76 -3.38 31.55
C ARG A 810 24.09 -4.83 31.23
#